data_709ef5b64d816d96332bc8f5af4e1aee
#
_entry.id   709ef5b64d816d96332bc8f5af4e1aee
#
_cell.length_a   1.000
_cell.length_b   1.000
_cell.length_c   1.000
_cell.angle_alpha   90.00
_cell.angle_beta   90.00
_cell.angle_gamma   90.00
#
_symmetry.space_group_name_H-M   'P 1'
#
loop_
_entity.id
_entity.type
_entity.pdbx_description
1 polymer ?
#
loop_
_entity_poly.entity_id
_entity_poly.type
_entity_poly.pdbx_seq_one_letter_code
_entity_poly.pdbx_strand_id
1 'polypeptide(L)'
;PLLVAALFALGVGLASGMWAVIDAAVLRPLPYRDGAALVAVLETHPQRGLMAVTPANFLDWSTRVRNLQDVAGLYALDCSVAGAGPPERVSGTKVTERFFDLWGVPPTLGRILQRNDFAAGGRVVVLGHALWARHFNGDVHALGALLGIDGEAYTVVGVMPASFRTIDKAEIWIPWMMSADEQRERRFHLVGTIARLQNGVTAASAERELATMYRQLQIDHPETTADWSARVLPLRGLLLGDSTNALTVLGGAVVVVMTVAWINIAGLLVAWLPTRRHEFVVRMALGATTTAVVRQLMAETLLWAAAGTVGGLVIATWFVHLFGAAGVSTALPYDFDPRIDARVILATAALLLVSVAATALAPCVLAVQQSRDLVPRRTWAAGRLGRRVTVAVQVALSIVLLSAAAGLLLRFQHLAALATPVTGATPALAMEISLSEARVPDGTQQRLFFERLFAALAARGEVRAFGAASYVPPARPLGNVRFSIEGRATSTETQTALASAVNASAFTLLGIPLVRGRLIEDRDGSTAPHVAVISAALSRRYWPNEDPIGRRIALVLFGKPITIVGVVADVRQPLSHDSRAESVLYLSYQQNPWPFMTLIVAPAATPAAAVAAVRQEVARLDALQAIGAVQMLDDLRTEWLAQPRVQTTIVTLFGVATLLLTLVGLYTRVAHSVVVRAREFAIRQALGARPSDVVRALTGDALIVVLGGVVAGFAALPLSTTALRSLVVEVPSFDFRLAAGVACLLVAGALVSAYCPARRAGRVDTAQLLKSE
;
A
#
# COMPACT_ATOMS: atom_id res chain seq x y z
N PRO A 1 22.74 -30.28 -11.67
CA PRO A 1 21.43 -30.15 -12.33
C PRO A 1 20.34 -29.68 -11.39
N LEU A 2 20.04 -30.41 -10.30
CA LEU A 2 18.97 -30.06 -9.35
C LEU A 2 19.11 -28.64 -8.75
N LEU A 3 20.33 -28.21 -8.45
CA LEU A 3 20.57 -26.87 -7.92
C LEU A 3 20.24 -25.78 -8.94
N VAL A 4 20.54 -26.00 -10.23
CA VAL A 4 20.20 -25.08 -11.32
C VAL A 4 18.68 -24.97 -11.45
N ALA A 5 17.97 -26.08 -11.44
CA ALA A 5 16.50 -26.09 -11.45
C ALA A 5 15.91 -25.38 -10.21
N ALA A 6 16.46 -25.59 -9.02
CA ALA A 6 16.03 -24.91 -7.80
C ALA A 6 16.24 -23.39 -7.84
N LEU A 7 17.36 -22.93 -8.41
CA LEU A 7 17.63 -21.50 -8.59
C LEU A 7 16.67 -20.87 -9.62
N PHE A 8 16.35 -21.59 -10.70
CA PHE A 8 15.30 -21.16 -11.64
C PHE A 8 13.93 -21.12 -10.97
N ALA A 9 13.59 -22.16 -10.16
CA ALA A 9 12.31 -22.20 -9.45
C ALA A 9 12.14 -21.01 -8.52
N LEU A 10 13.16 -20.68 -7.74
CA LEU A 10 13.10 -19.55 -6.80
C LEU A 10 13.01 -18.21 -7.54
N GLY A 11 13.90 -17.95 -8.53
CA GLY A 11 13.92 -16.69 -9.25
C GLY A 11 12.67 -16.49 -10.09
N VAL A 12 12.35 -17.46 -10.98
CA VAL A 12 11.17 -17.35 -11.85
C VAL A 12 9.88 -17.38 -11.04
N GLY A 13 9.80 -18.15 -9.95
CA GLY A 13 8.61 -18.26 -9.11
C GLY A 13 8.27 -16.93 -8.42
N LEU A 14 9.24 -16.30 -7.77
CA LEU A 14 9.04 -15.00 -7.12
C LEU A 14 8.72 -13.90 -8.15
N ALA A 15 9.37 -13.94 -9.31
CA ALA A 15 9.11 -12.98 -10.38
C ALA A 15 7.72 -13.16 -11.00
N SER A 16 7.27 -14.40 -11.23
CA SER A 16 5.94 -14.70 -11.77
C SER A 16 4.83 -14.38 -10.78
N GLY A 17 5.04 -14.64 -9.49
CA GLY A 17 4.11 -14.24 -8.43
C GLY A 17 3.95 -12.72 -8.36
N MET A 18 5.05 -11.98 -8.39
CA MET A 18 4.99 -10.52 -8.41
C MET A 18 4.39 -9.97 -9.71
N TRP A 19 4.67 -10.62 -10.85
CA TRP A 19 4.04 -10.26 -12.11
C TRP A 19 2.52 -10.42 -12.05
N ALA A 20 1.99 -11.50 -11.42
CA ALA A 20 0.55 -11.69 -11.22
C ALA A 20 -0.06 -10.52 -10.42
N VAL A 21 0.67 -10.03 -9.40
CA VAL A 21 0.26 -8.85 -8.61
C VAL A 21 0.27 -7.58 -9.47
N ILE A 22 1.33 -7.35 -10.24
CA ILE A 22 1.45 -6.19 -11.13
C ILE A 22 0.40 -6.25 -12.26
N ASP A 23 0.16 -7.42 -12.86
CA ASP A 23 -0.87 -7.59 -13.89
C ASP A 23 -2.24 -7.23 -13.35
N ALA A 24 -2.62 -7.78 -12.20
CA ALA A 24 -3.91 -7.51 -11.56
C ALA A 24 -4.07 -6.02 -11.19
N ALA A 25 -3.02 -5.38 -10.65
CA ALA A 25 -3.08 -4.00 -10.20
C ALA A 25 -2.97 -2.98 -11.35
N VAL A 26 -2.03 -3.18 -12.28
CA VAL A 26 -1.61 -2.14 -13.23
C VAL A 26 -2.00 -2.44 -14.67
N LEU A 27 -1.90 -3.70 -15.13
CA LEU A 27 -2.03 -4.04 -16.55
C LEU A 27 -3.42 -4.51 -16.94
N ARG A 28 -4.11 -5.23 -16.06
CA ARG A 28 -5.46 -5.74 -16.34
C ARG A 28 -6.44 -4.57 -16.48
N PRO A 29 -7.18 -4.45 -17.60
CA PRO A 29 -8.15 -3.36 -17.75
C PRO A 29 -9.20 -3.40 -16.65
N LEU A 30 -9.67 -2.22 -16.22
CA LEU A 30 -10.80 -2.14 -15.30
C LEU A 30 -12.01 -2.87 -15.92
N PRO A 31 -12.83 -3.59 -15.13
CA PRO A 31 -13.93 -4.41 -15.63
C PRO A 31 -15.16 -3.59 -16.05
N TYR A 32 -14.91 -2.38 -16.58
CA TYR A 32 -15.94 -1.44 -17.01
C TYR A 32 -15.80 -1.13 -18.50
N ARG A 33 -16.89 -0.67 -19.09
CA ARG A 33 -16.91 -0.23 -20.48
C ARG A 33 -15.80 0.80 -20.71
N ASP A 34 -14.92 0.55 -21.69
CA ASP A 34 -13.78 1.43 -22.01
C ASP A 34 -13.01 1.94 -20.78
N GLY A 35 -12.70 1.03 -19.84
CA GLY A 35 -12.14 1.36 -18.54
C GLY A 35 -10.84 2.18 -18.57
N ALA A 36 -10.09 2.12 -19.70
CA ALA A 36 -8.90 2.93 -19.90
C ALA A 36 -9.20 4.42 -20.14
N ALA A 37 -10.41 4.75 -20.61
CA ALA A 37 -10.86 6.12 -20.85
C ALA A 37 -11.50 6.75 -19.60
N LEU A 38 -11.71 5.97 -18.53
CA LEU A 38 -12.27 6.49 -17.27
C LEU A 38 -11.23 7.33 -16.52
N VAL A 39 -11.65 8.53 -16.14
CA VAL A 39 -10.85 9.50 -15.41
C VAL A 39 -11.60 10.03 -14.20
N ALA A 40 -10.87 10.34 -13.14
CA ALA A 40 -11.35 11.17 -12.06
C ALA A 40 -10.98 12.62 -12.35
N VAL A 41 -11.91 13.51 -12.13
CA VAL A 41 -11.69 14.95 -12.25
C VAL A 41 -11.73 15.54 -10.85
N LEU A 42 -10.65 16.19 -10.45
CA LEU A 42 -10.46 16.73 -9.11
C LEU A 42 -10.11 18.21 -9.21
N GLU A 43 -10.50 18.98 -8.22
CA GLU A 43 -10.00 20.33 -8.04
C GLU A 43 -8.62 20.31 -7.40
N THR A 44 -7.77 21.24 -7.78
CA THR A 44 -6.42 21.38 -7.22
C THR A 44 -6.15 22.81 -6.81
N HIS A 45 -5.49 22.97 -5.67
CA HIS A 45 -5.05 24.27 -5.16
C HIS A 45 -3.59 24.15 -4.69
N PRO A 46 -2.71 25.15 -4.96
CA PRO A 46 -1.28 25.06 -4.63
C PRO A 46 -0.97 24.71 -3.17
N GLN A 47 -1.80 25.19 -2.24
CA GLN A 47 -1.63 24.99 -0.80
C GLN A 47 -2.48 23.85 -0.22
N ARG A 48 -3.56 23.43 -0.92
CA ARG A 48 -4.53 22.43 -0.41
C ARG A 48 -4.42 21.07 -1.10
N GLY A 49 -3.67 21.01 -2.20
CA GLY A 49 -3.55 19.79 -2.99
C GLY A 49 -4.83 19.46 -3.78
N LEU A 50 -5.07 18.16 -3.94
CA LEU A 50 -6.22 17.62 -4.68
C LEU A 50 -7.43 17.51 -3.75
N MET A 51 -8.59 17.97 -4.24
CA MET A 51 -9.87 17.90 -3.53
C MET A 51 -10.99 17.43 -4.46
N ALA A 52 -12.08 16.97 -3.88
CA ALA A 52 -13.33 16.77 -4.60
C ALA A 52 -13.78 18.07 -5.26
N VAL A 53 -14.79 18.02 -6.08
CA VAL A 53 -15.30 19.17 -6.84
C VAL A 53 -16.41 19.86 -6.05
N THR A 54 -16.54 21.17 -6.19
CA THR A 54 -17.71 21.87 -5.64
C THR A 54 -18.94 21.60 -6.51
N PRO A 55 -20.16 21.56 -5.95
CA PRO A 55 -21.37 21.29 -6.73
C PRO A 55 -21.57 22.23 -7.93
N ALA A 56 -21.37 23.53 -7.75
CA ALA A 56 -21.53 24.49 -8.84
C ALA A 56 -20.50 24.29 -9.96
N ASN A 57 -19.23 24.00 -9.62
CA ASN A 57 -18.19 23.75 -10.61
C ASN A 57 -18.45 22.43 -11.36
N PHE A 58 -18.95 21.40 -10.65
CA PHE A 58 -19.38 20.14 -11.28
C PHE A 58 -20.45 20.38 -12.35
N LEU A 59 -21.47 21.19 -12.06
CA LEU A 59 -22.52 21.52 -13.02
C LEU A 59 -21.97 22.29 -14.22
N ASP A 60 -21.06 23.25 -13.99
CA ASP A 60 -20.39 23.98 -15.08
C ASP A 60 -19.60 23.01 -15.98
N TRP A 61 -18.88 22.02 -15.40
CA TRP A 61 -18.09 21.06 -16.19
C TRP A 61 -18.98 20.10 -16.98
N SER A 62 -20.03 19.58 -16.33
CA SER A 62 -20.92 18.61 -16.96
C SER A 62 -21.62 19.14 -18.22
N THR A 63 -21.73 20.46 -18.36
CA THR A 63 -22.42 21.11 -19.46
C THR A 63 -21.50 21.77 -20.50
N ARG A 64 -20.28 22.19 -20.10
CA ARG A 64 -19.42 23.04 -20.94
C ARG A 64 -18.16 22.34 -21.47
N VAL A 65 -17.66 21.31 -20.80
CA VAL A 65 -16.42 20.62 -21.20
C VAL A 65 -16.71 19.62 -22.30
N ARG A 66 -16.02 19.76 -23.45
CA ARG A 66 -16.23 18.91 -24.63
C ARG A 66 -15.35 17.66 -24.66
N ASN A 67 -14.19 17.72 -24.04
CA ASN A 67 -13.23 16.61 -24.00
C ASN A 67 -13.65 15.49 -23.04
N LEU A 68 -14.67 15.74 -22.22
CA LEU A 68 -15.26 14.77 -21.29
C LEU A 68 -16.67 14.40 -21.77
N GLN A 69 -16.96 13.12 -21.74
CA GLN A 69 -18.31 12.61 -21.95
C GLN A 69 -18.74 11.82 -20.70
N ASP A 70 -20.04 11.65 -20.51
CA ASP A 70 -20.62 10.90 -19.38
C ASP A 70 -20.06 11.36 -18.03
N VAL A 71 -20.03 12.68 -17.78
CA VAL A 71 -19.57 13.23 -16.50
C VAL A 71 -20.58 12.89 -15.41
N ALA A 72 -20.14 12.15 -14.40
CA ALA A 72 -20.95 11.71 -13.28
C ALA A 72 -20.42 12.26 -11.96
N GLY A 73 -21.34 12.81 -11.16
CA GLY A 73 -21.09 13.24 -9.79
C GLY A 73 -21.56 12.15 -8.81
N LEU A 74 -20.83 12.03 -7.74
CA LEU A 74 -21.14 11.11 -6.64
C LEU A 74 -20.89 11.82 -5.28
N TYR A 75 -21.77 11.54 -4.32
CA TYR A 75 -21.64 11.98 -2.94
C TYR A 75 -21.85 10.81 -2.03
N ALA A 76 -20.74 10.35 -1.42
CA ALA A 76 -20.76 9.22 -0.50
C ALA A 76 -21.47 9.61 0.80
N LEU A 77 -22.33 8.75 1.30
CA LEU A 77 -23.04 8.92 2.56
C LEU A 77 -23.11 7.58 3.30
N ASP A 78 -23.20 7.66 4.59
CA ASP A 78 -23.53 6.51 5.41
C ASP A 78 -24.97 6.65 5.88
N CYS A 79 -25.80 5.68 5.57
CA CYS A 79 -27.22 5.72 5.87
C CYS A 79 -27.64 4.53 6.75
N SER A 80 -28.72 4.75 7.48
CA SER A 80 -29.40 3.73 8.26
C SER A 80 -30.46 3.06 7.40
N VAL A 81 -30.28 1.78 7.11
CA VAL A 81 -31.25 0.98 6.37
C VAL A 81 -32.08 0.18 7.34
N ALA A 82 -33.40 0.37 7.29
CA ALA A 82 -34.37 -0.34 8.10
C ALA A 82 -35.16 -1.32 7.19
N GLY A 83 -35.25 -2.58 7.60
CA GLY A 83 -35.99 -3.64 6.94
C GLY A 83 -36.69 -4.53 7.96
N ALA A 84 -36.75 -5.83 7.73
CA ALA A 84 -37.36 -6.81 8.64
C ALA A 84 -36.56 -7.05 9.93
N GLY A 85 -35.36 -6.49 10.06
CA GLY A 85 -34.46 -6.62 11.21
C GLY A 85 -34.15 -5.29 11.88
N PRO A 86 -33.20 -5.27 12.85
CA PRO A 86 -32.69 -4.04 13.43
C PRO A 86 -32.04 -3.18 12.34
N PRO A 87 -32.07 -1.83 12.46
CA PRO A 87 -31.46 -0.93 11.51
C PRO A 87 -29.97 -1.26 11.31
N GLU A 88 -29.54 -1.35 10.05
CA GLU A 88 -28.15 -1.59 9.65
C GLU A 88 -27.58 -0.32 9.04
N ARG A 89 -26.32 0.02 9.39
CA ARG A 89 -25.59 1.09 8.70
C ARG A 89 -25.02 0.54 7.40
N VAL A 90 -25.30 1.23 6.31
CA VAL A 90 -24.92 0.84 4.97
C VAL A 90 -24.23 2.02 4.29
N SER A 91 -23.11 1.77 3.63
CA SER A 91 -22.49 2.75 2.74
C SER A 91 -23.37 2.97 1.51
N GLY A 92 -23.80 4.20 1.33
CA GLY A 92 -24.61 4.62 0.18
C GLY A 92 -23.91 5.70 -0.63
N THR A 93 -24.44 5.95 -1.80
CA THR A 93 -23.97 7.05 -2.67
C THR A 93 -25.16 7.73 -3.33
N LYS A 94 -25.23 9.06 -3.19
CA LYS A 94 -26.06 9.89 -4.06
C LYS A 94 -25.33 10.04 -5.39
N VAL A 95 -26.02 9.76 -6.50
CA VAL A 95 -25.44 9.76 -7.83
C VAL A 95 -26.21 10.64 -8.78
N THR A 96 -25.51 11.23 -9.75
CA THR A 96 -26.15 12.01 -10.83
C THR A 96 -26.59 11.10 -11.99
N GLU A 97 -27.39 11.62 -12.90
CA GLU A 97 -28.07 10.89 -13.98
C GLU A 97 -27.15 9.98 -14.81
N ARG A 98 -25.93 10.43 -15.14
CA ARG A 98 -24.97 9.71 -15.99
C ARG A 98 -24.16 8.62 -15.28
N PHE A 99 -24.37 8.42 -14.00
CA PHE A 99 -23.49 7.54 -13.20
C PHE A 99 -23.46 6.11 -13.70
N PHE A 100 -24.60 5.46 -13.88
CA PHE A 100 -24.64 4.06 -14.33
C PHE A 100 -24.23 3.89 -15.79
N ASP A 101 -24.55 4.85 -16.65
CA ASP A 101 -24.13 4.87 -18.07
C ASP A 101 -22.61 4.89 -18.19
N LEU A 102 -21.94 5.61 -17.28
CA LEU A 102 -20.49 5.70 -17.20
C LEU A 102 -19.84 4.33 -16.99
N TRP A 103 -20.39 3.51 -16.11
CA TRP A 103 -19.85 2.18 -15.83
C TRP A 103 -20.22 1.15 -16.91
N GLY A 104 -21.39 1.27 -17.51
CA GLY A 104 -21.87 0.39 -18.57
C GLY A 104 -22.11 -1.04 -18.11
N VAL A 105 -22.40 -1.26 -16.82
CA VAL A 105 -22.69 -2.55 -16.22
C VAL A 105 -24.22 -2.72 -16.09
N PRO A 106 -24.84 -3.71 -16.72
CA PRO A 106 -26.27 -3.95 -16.58
C PRO A 106 -26.61 -4.48 -15.18
N PRO A 107 -27.80 -4.16 -14.64
CA PRO A 107 -28.25 -4.72 -13.38
C PRO A 107 -28.57 -6.23 -13.52
N THR A 108 -28.44 -6.97 -12.42
CA THR A 108 -28.85 -8.39 -12.36
C THR A 108 -30.35 -8.54 -12.31
N LEU A 109 -31.05 -7.62 -11.64
CA LEU A 109 -32.50 -7.58 -11.53
C LEU A 109 -32.99 -6.14 -11.73
N GLY A 110 -34.16 -5.99 -12.37
CA GLY A 110 -34.81 -4.69 -12.53
C GLY A 110 -34.09 -3.76 -13.51
N ARG A 111 -33.93 -2.51 -13.12
CA ARG A 111 -33.33 -1.44 -13.91
C ARG A 111 -32.39 -0.55 -13.12
N ILE A 112 -31.51 0.17 -13.80
CA ILE A 112 -30.72 1.27 -13.24
C ILE A 112 -31.59 2.51 -13.05
N LEU A 113 -31.05 3.53 -12.37
CA LEU A 113 -31.67 4.86 -12.25
C LEU A 113 -31.82 5.49 -13.66
N GLN A 114 -32.98 6.03 -13.92
CA GLN A 114 -33.33 6.67 -15.18
C GLN A 114 -33.59 8.17 -14.95
N ARG A 115 -33.56 8.97 -16.01
CA ARG A 115 -33.78 10.42 -15.97
C ARG A 115 -34.99 10.84 -15.14
N ASN A 116 -36.11 10.10 -15.24
CA ASN A 116 -37.33 10.41 -14.51
C ASN A 116 -37.19 10.20 -12.99
N ASP A 117 -36.25 9.39 -12.55
CA ASP A 117 -35.98 9.14 -11.13
C ASP A 117 -35.30 10.34 -10.43
N PHE A 118 -34.72 11.27 -11.23
CA PHE A 118 -34.08 12.48 -10.76
C PHE A 118 -35.05 13.69 -10.69
N ALA A 119 -36.32 13.46 -10.98
CA ALA A 119 -37.37 14.48 -10.78
C ALA A 119 -37.77 14.55 -9.30
N ALA A 120 -38.34 15.68 -8.89
CA ALA A 120 -38.78 15.92 -7.52
C ALA A 120 -39.73 14.80 -7.02
N GLY A 121 -39.34 14.11 -5.97
CA GLY A 121 -40.12 13.03 -5.37
C GLY A 121 -39.68 11.60 -5.75
N GLY A 122 -38.68 11.44 -6.59
CA GLY A 122 -38.16 10.13 -7.01
C GLY A 122 -37.42 9.39 -5.89
N ARG A 123 -38.16 8.78 -4.94
CA ARG A 123 -37.59 7.96 -3.86
C ARG A 123 -37.40 6.52 -4.33
N VAL A 124 -36.39 6.33 -5.14
CA VAL A 124 -35.99 5.01 -5.65
C VAL A 124 -34.55 4.68 -5.26
N VAL A 125 -34.24 3.40 -5.15
CA VAL A 125 -32.92 2.91 -4.78
C VAL A 125 -32.52 1.72 -5.68
N VAL A 126 -31.23 1.69 -6.04
CA VAL A 126 -30.58 0.53 -6.63
C VAL A 126 -29.72 -0.11 -5.56
N LEU A 127 -29.84 -1.43 -5.39
CA LEU A 127 -29.11 -2.19 -4.37
C LEU A 127 -27.84 -2.82 -4.95
N GLY A 128 -26.83 -2.93 -4.12
CA GLY A 128 -25.70 -3.83 -4.34
C GLY A 128 -26.06 -5.28 -4.04
N HIS A 129 -25.38 -6.20 -4.69
CA HIS A 129 -25.64 -7.64 -4.53
C HIS A 129 -25.55 -8.11 -3.07
N ALA A 130 -24.56 -7.60 -2.31
CA ALA A 130 -24.35 -8.01 -0.94
C ALA A 130 -25.52 -7.62 -0.02
N LEU A 131 -26.01 -6.39 -0.14
CA LEU A 131 -27.17 -5.92 0.63
C LEU A 131 -28.46 -6.67 0.24
N TRP A 132 -28.68 -6.90 -1.07
CA TRP A 132 -29.79 -7.69 -1.55
C TRP A 132 -29.78 -9.12 -0.98
N ALA A 133 -28.61 -9.77 -0.96
CA ALA A 133 -28.48 -11.11 -0.39
C ALA A 133 -28.75 -11.12 1.12
N ARG A 134 -28.29 -10.08 1.87
CA ARG A 134 -28.48 -10.02 3.33
C ARG A 134 -29.90 -9.65 3.73
N HIS A 135 -30.49 -8.63 3.10
CA HIS A 135 -31.81 -8.11 3.49
C HIS A 135 -32.99 -8.81 2.86
N PHE A 136 -32.80 -9.34 1.65
CA PHE A 136 -33.88 -9.99 0.86
C PHE A 136 -33.58 -11.47 0.56
N ASN A 137 -32.57 -12.07 1.17
CA ASN A 137 -32.15 -13.47 0.93
C ASN A 137 -31.97 -13.84 -0.55
N GLY A 138 -31.65 -12.86 -1.41
CA GLY A 138 -31.53 -13.06 -2.84
C GLY A 138 -32.87 -13.22 -3.56
N ASP A 139 -33.99 -12.83 -2.96
CA ASP A 139 -35.33 -12.95 -3.55
C ASP A 139 -35.54 -11.88 -4.66
N VAL A 140 -36.11 -12.32 -5.78
CA VAL A 140 -36.50 -11.46 -6.90
C VAL A 140 -37.62 -10.48 -6.54
N HIS A 141 -38.45 -10.81 -5.54
CA HIS A 141 -39.51 -9.93 -5.01
C HIS A 141 -38.97 -8.70 -4.25
N ALA A 142 -37.66 -8.56 -4.14
CA ALA A 142 -37.04 -7.30 -3.69
C ALA A 142 -37.39 -6.13 -4.61
N LEU A 143 -37.65 -6.39 -5.92
CA LEU A 143 -38.09 -5.35 -6.84
C LEU A 143 -39.49 -4.83 -6.47
N GLY A 144 -39.61 -3.50 -6.36
CA GLY A 144 -40.84 -2.84 -5.95
C GLY A 144 -41.07 -2.82 -4.43
N ALA A 145 -40.24 -3.53 -3.64
CA ALA A 145 -40.30 -3.47 -2.20
C ALA A 145 -39.88 -2.07 -1.66
N LEU A 146 -40.45 -1.69 -0.54
CA LEU A 146 -40.09 -0.47 0.18
C LEU A 146 -38.93 -0.76 1.14
N LEU A 147 -37.88 0.02 1.04
CA LEU A 147 -36.73 -0.01 1.93
C LEU A 147 -36.66 1.33 2.69
N GLY A 148 -36.64 1.28 4.01
CA GLY A 148 -36.46 2.47 4.84
C GLY A 148 -34.99 2.90 4.81
N ILE A 149 -34.71 4.08 4.30
CA ILE A 149 -33.37 4.67 4.30
C ILE A 149 -33.46 5.99 5.06
N ASP A 150 -32.75 6.10 6.17
CA ASP A 150 -32.77 7.28 7.06
C ASP A 150 -34.15 7.72 7.52
N GLY A 151 -35.09 6.77 7.60
CA GLY A 151 -36.48 7.01 7.99
C GLY A 151 -37.41 7.38 6.83
N GLU A 152 -36.91 7.51 5.61
CA GLU A 152 -37.70 7.71 4.40
C GLU A 152 -37.84 6.39 3.62
N ALA A 153 -39.01 6.18 3.01
CA ALA A 153 -39.30 4.98 2.22
C ALA A 153 -38.80 5.15 0.77
N TYR A 154 -37.95 4.26 0.34
CA TYR A 154 -37.45 4.17 -1.04
C TYR A 154 -37.92 2.89 -1.70
N THR A 155 -38.32 2.98 -2.98
CA THR A 155 -38.69 1.80 -3.75
C THR A 155 -37.46 1.20 -4.44
N VAL A 156 -37.24 -0.10 -4.22
CA VAL A 156 -36.16 -0.84 -4.88
C VAL A 156 -36.49 -1.01 -6.37
N VAL A 157 -35.67 -0.44 -7.27
CA VAL A 157 -35.89 -0.49 -8.72
C VAL A 157 -34.90 -1.40 -9.44
N GLY A 158 -33.80 -1.78 -8.80
CA GLY A 158 -32.82 -2.66 -9.40
C GLY A 158 -31.80 -3.19 -8.42
N VAL A 159 -31.08 -4.23 -8.83
CA VAL A 159 -29.98 -4.85 -8.09
C VAL A 159 -28.78 -4.99 -9.02
N MET A 160 -27.64 -4.48 -8.60
CA MET A 160 -26.39 -4.58 -9.34
C MET A 160 -25.73 -5.95 -9.12
N PRO A 161 -24.97 -6.45 -10.11
CA PRO A 161 -24.24 -7.71 -9.97
C PRO A 161 -23.13 -7.65 -8.92
N ALA A 162 -22.72 -8.81 -8.38
CA ALA A 162 -21.65 -8.89 -7.38
C ALA A 162 -20.30 -8.35 -7.87
N SER A 163 -20.10 -8.32 -9.19
CA SER A 163 -18.91 -7.74 -9.82
C SER A 163 -18.94 -6.21 -9.93
N PHE A 164 -20.07 -5.56 -9.66
CA PHE A 164 -20.17 -4.11 -9.68
C PHE A 164 -19.70 -3.54 -8.35
N ARG A 165 -18.58 -2.88 -8.37
CA ARG A 165 -17.99 -2.23 -7.19
C ARG A 165 -17.54 -0.83 -7.54
N THR A 166 -18.01 0.13 -6.78
CA THR A 166 -17.63 1.54 -6.92
C THR A 166 -16.46 1.88 -6.00
N ILE A 167 -15.84 3.03 -6.24
CA ILE A 167 -14.66 3.52 -5.50
C ILE A 167 -14.95 3.64 -4.01
N ASP A 168 -16.17 4.04 -3.67
CA ASP A 168 -16.66 4.30 -2.31
C ASP A 168 -17.22 3.06 -1.62
N LYS A 169 -17.13 1.87 -2.28
CA LYS A 169 -17.66 0.60 -1.77
C LYS A 169 -19.15 0.68 -1.39
N ALA A 170 -19.91 1.53 -2.08
CA ALA A 170 -21.33 1.69 -1.82
C ALA A 170 -22.12 0.39 -2.05
N GLU A 171 -23.08 0.15 -1.19
CA GLU A 171 -24.03 -0.95 -1.30
C GLU A 171 -25.42 -0.50 -1.75
N ILE A 172 -25.68 0.82 -1.77
CA ILE A 172 -26.89 1.42 -2.31
C ILE A 172 -26.56 2.68 -3.11
N TRP A 173 -27.34 2.93 -4.14
CA TRP A 173 -27.26 4.15 -4.95
C TRP A 173 -28.64 4.79 -5.05
N ILE A 174 -28.72 6.09 -4.69
CA ILE A 174 -29.94 6.89 -4.73
C ILE A 174 -29.75 8.12 -5.63
N PRO A 175 -30.81 8.63 -6.26
CA PRO A 175 -30.71 9.83 -7.09
C PRO A 175 -30.25 11.04 -6.28
N TRP A 176 -29.24 11.78 -6.78
CA TRP A 176 -28.86 13.05 -6.19
C TRP A 176 -29.61 14.21 -6.83
N MET A 177 -30.62 14.66 -6.13
CA MET A 177 -31.37 15.86 -6.49
C MET A 177 -30.77 17.04 -5.73
N MET A 178 -29.80 17.72 -6.34
CA MET A 178 -29.16 18.89 -5.74
C MET A 178 -30.18 20.00 -5.53
N SER A 179 -30.30 20.49 -4.31
CA SER A 179 -31.12 21.68 -3.98
C SER A 179 -30.58 22.93 -4.69
N ALA A 180 -31.40 23.96 -4.79
CA ALA A 180 -30.99 25.23 -5.42
C ALA A 180 -29.76 25.85 -4.73
N ASP A 181 -29.61 25.65 -3.42
CA ASP A 181 -28.48 26.17 -2.65
C ASP A 181 -27.23 25.32 -2.91
N GLU A 182 -27.36 23.99 -2.94
CA GLU A 182 -26.24 23.09 -3.33
C GLU A 182 -25.75 23.40 -4.75
N GLN A 183 -26.67 23.66 -5.71
CA GLN A 183 -26.28 23.99 -7.08
C GLN A 183 -25.45 25.28 -7.20
N ARG A 184 -25.52 26.19 -6.23
CA ARG A 184 -24.76 27.44 -6.16
C ARG A 184 -23.52 27.34 -5.30
N GLU A 185 -23.34 26.23 -4.58
CA GLU A 185 -22.27 26.08 -3.60
C GLU A 185 -20.90 25.89 -4.27
N ARG A 186 -19.97 26.83 -3.99
CA ARG A 186 -18.61 26.85 -4.52
C ARG A 186 -17.52 26.81 -3.43
N ARG A 187 -17.89 26.63 -2.16
CA ARG A 187 -16.94 26.60 -1.04
C ARG A 187 -16.65 25.18 -0.55
N PHE A 188 -17.66 24.31 -0.62
CA PHE A 188 -17.57 22.94 -0.12
C PHE A 188 -17.28 21.95 -1.26
N HIS A 189 -16.15 21.27 -1.15
CA HIS A 189 -15.67 20.30 -2.12
C HIS A 189 -16.25 18.92 -1.80
N LEU A 190 -17.44 18.63 -2.27
CA LEU A 190 -18.23 17.45 -1.87
C LEU A 190 -18.44 16.44 -2.99
N VAL A 191 -18.34 16.87 -4.26
CA VAL A 191 -18.69 16.03 -5.41
C VAL A 191 -17.47 15.24 -5.87
N GLY A 192 -17.46 13.94 -5.63
CA GLY A 192 -16.59 13.02 -6.35
C GLY A 192 -16.98 13.03 -7.83
N THR A 193 -16.05 13.30 -8.73
CA THR A 193 -16.35 13.42 -10.15
C THR A 193 -15.58 12.39 -10.95
N ILE A 194 -16.32 11.57 -11.70
CA ILE A 194 -15.78 10.62 -12.65
C ILE A 194 -16.33 10.95 -14.03
N ALA A 195 -15.49 10.82 -15.04
CA ALA A 195 -15.88 11.09 -16.42
C ALA A 195 -15.21 10.08 -17.37
N ARG A 196 -15.68 10.05 -18.58
CA ARG A 196 -15.05 9.34 -19.69
C ARG A 196 -14.39 10.33 -20.62
N LEU A 197 -13.16 10.10 -21.01
CA LEU A 197 -12.49 10.87 -22.05
C LEU A 197 -13.17 10.60 -23.41
N GLN A 198 -13.33 11.62 -24.21
CA GLN A 198 -13.79 11.47 -25.59
C GLN A 198 -12.74 10.68 -26.41
N ASN A 199 -13.18 9.95 -27.43
CA ASN A 199 -12.30 9.15 -28.27
C ASN A 199 -11.15 9.97 -28.87
N GLY A 200 -9.91 9.49 -28.65
CA GLY A 200 -8.70 10.17 -29.13
C GLY A 200 -8.22 11.35 -28.28
N VAL A 201 -8.93 11.67 -27.18
CA VAL A 201 -8.55 12.74 -26.26
C VAL A 201 -7.67 12.20 -25.14
N THR A 202 -6.62 12.92 -24.78
CA THR A 202 -5.77 12.60 -23.63
C THR A 202 -6.22 13.33 -22.37
N ALA A 203 -5.92 12.76 -21.20
CA ALA A 203 -6.17 13.41 -19.91
C ALA A 203 -5.55 14.83 -19.85
N ALA A 204 -4.35 15.00 -20.38
CA ALA A 204 -3.68 16.30 -20.45
C ALA A 204 -4.42 17.31 -21.34
N SER A 205 -5.13 16.86 -22.38
CA SER A 205 -5.94 17.74 -23.22
C SER A 205 -7.21 18.20 -22.49
N ALA A 206 -7.89 17.28 -21.80
CA ALA A 206 -9.04 17.61 -20.97
C ALA A 206 -8.67 18.55 -19.79
N GLU A 207 -7.51 18.32 -19.17
CA GLU A 207 -6.99 19.18 -18.10
C GLU A 207 -6.73 20.61 -18.58
N ARG A 208 -6.19 20.79 -19.80
CA ARG A 208 -5.98 22.13 -20.39
C ARG A 208 -7.30 22.86 -20.70
N GLU A 209 -8.32 22.15 -21.15
CA GLU A 209 -9.66 22.72 -21.36
C GLU A 209 -10.26 23.20 -20.03
N LEU A 210 -10.21 22.34 -19.01
CA LEU A 210 -10.64 22.69 -17.66
C LEU A 210 -9.87 23.88 -17.07
N ALA A 211 -8.54 23.91 -17.23
CA ALA A 211 -7.73 25.04 -16.78
C ALA A 211 -8.11 26.35 -17.45
N THR A 212 -8.54 26.30 -18.73
CA THR A 212 -9.05 27.50 -19.43
C THR A 212 -10.37 27.97 -18.83
N MET A 213 -11.26 27.04 -18.51
CA MET A 213 -12.52 27.31 -17.86
C MET A 213 -12.33 27.89 -16.45
N TYR A 214 -11.37 27.36 -15.68
CA TYR A 214 -11.03 27.89 -14.35
C TYR A 214 -10.55 29.35 -14.41
N ARG A 215 -9.80 29.74 -15.41
CA ARG A 215 -9.42 31.15 -15.61
C ARG A 215 -10.64 32.07 -15.77
N GLN A 216 -11.68 31.59 -16.43
CA GLN A 216 -12.94 32.34 -16.52
C GLN A 216 -13.66 32.35 -15.16
N LEU A 217 -13.76 31.21 -14.47
CA LEU A 217 -14.39 31.14 -13.15
C LEU A 217 -13.69 32.05 -12.11
N GLN A 218 -12.37 32.20 -12.20
CA GLN A 218 -11.60 33.09 -11.32
C GLN A 218 -11.96 34.56 -11.53
N ILE A 219 -12.37 34.95 -12.76
CA ILE A 219 -12.88 36.30 -13.06
C ILE A 219 -14.29 36.45 -12.52
N ASP A 220 -15.15 35.44 -12.76
CA ASP A 220 -16.56 35.49 -12.40
C ASP A 220 -16.82 35.36 -10.89
N HIS A 221 -15.97 34.58 -10.20
CA HIS A 221 -16.11 34.24 -8.78
C HIS A 221 -14.77 34.28 -8.01
N PRO A 222 -14.08 35.43 -7.97
CA PRO A 222 -12.71 35.53 -7.44
C PRO A 222 -12.58 35.12 -5.97
N GLU A 223 -13.60 35.30 -5.16
CA GLU A 223 -13.61 34.98 -3.72
C GLU A 223 -13.64 33.49 -3.42
N THR A 224 -14.10 32.64 -4.34
CA THR A 224 -14.24 31.20 -4.14
C THR A 224 -13.33 30.35 -5.00
N THR A 225 -12.90 30.89 -6.14
CA THR A 225 -12.12 30.13 -7.15
C THR A 225 -10.69 30.62 -7.34
N ALA A 226 -10.22 31.62 -6.54
CA ALA A 226 -8.84 32.10 -6.60
C ALA A 226 -7.85 30.94 -6.38
N ASP A 227 -6.83 30.85 -7.25
CA ASP A 227 -5.77 29.81 -7.25
C ASP A 227 -6.25 28.36 -7.44
N TRP A 228 -7.54 28.13 -7.68
CA TRP A 228 -8.06 26.81 -8.02
C TRP A 228 -7.86 26.48 -9.49
N SER A 229 -7.65 25.20 -9.77
CA SER A 229 -7.60 24.62 -11.10
C SER A 229 -8.16 23.20 -11.03
N ALA A 230 -8.15 22.47 -12.15
CA ALA A 230 -8.53 21.06 -12.18
C ALA A 230 -7.37 20.17 -12.58
N ARG A 231 -7.42 18.93 -12.10
CA ARG A 231 -6.55 17.81 -12.50
C ARG A 231 -7.41 16.69 -13.03
N VAL A 232 -6.94 16.08 -14.11
CA VAL A 232 -7.58 14.91 -14.73
C VAL A 232 -6.65 13.72 -14.56
N LEU A 233 -7.06 12.80 -13.71
CA LEU A 233 -6.25 11.62 -13.38
C LEU A 233 -6.92 10.36 -13.94
N PRO A 234 -6.17 9.45 -14.60
CA PRO A 234 -6.71 8.14 -14.92
C PRO A 234 -7.33 7.50 -13.67
N LEU A 235 -8.55 6.97 -13.80
CA LEU A 235 -9.28 6.41 -12.64
C LEU A 235 -8.46 5.36 -11.90
N ARG A 236 -7.74 4.52 -12.65
CA ARG A 236 -6.80 3.54 -12.09
C ARG A 236 -5.72 4.19 -11.23
N GLY A 237 -5.15 5.31 -11.68
CA GLY A 237 -4.13 6.03 -10.91
C GLY A 237 -4.67 6.53 -9.56
N LEU A 238 -5.92 7.00 -9.53
CA LEU A 238 -6.58 7.38 -8.28
C LEU A 238 -6.83 6.16 -7.37
N LEU A 239 -7.30 5.04 -7.93
CA LEU A 239 -7.57 3.81 -7.19
C LEU A 239 -6.32 3.19 -6.57
N LEU A 240 -5.21 3.21 -7.30
CA LEU A 240 -3.94 2.70 -6.82
C LEU A 240 -3.24 3.65 -5.85
N GLY A 241 -3.40 4.97 -6.04
CA GLY A 241 -2.77 5.98 -5.19
C GLY A 241 -1.29 5.66 -4.91
N ASP A 242 -0.92 5.67 -3.64
CA ASP A 242 0.45 5.37 -3.18
C ASP A 242 0.87 3.92 -3.41
N SER A 243 -0.08 3.01 -3.67
CA SER A 243 0.24 1.60 -3.97
C SER A 243 1.05 1.45 -5.26
N THR A 244 0.95 2.40 -6.21
CA THR A 244 1.78 2.42 -7.42
C THR A 244 3.28 2.50 -7.09
N ASN A 245 3.63 3.36 -6.15
CA ASN A 245 5.02 3.52 -5.70
C ASN A 245 5.52 2.25 -5.00
N ALA A 246 4.68 1.65 -4.15
CA ALA A 246 5.00 0.38 -3.49
C ALA A 246 5.22 -0.75 -4.50
N LEU A 247 4.37 -0.88 -5.52
CA LEU A 247 4.49 -1.87 -6.59
C LEU A 247 5.78 -1.66 -7.40
N THR A 248 6.17 -0.41 -7.64
CA THR A 248 7.43 -0.08 -8.34
C THR A 248 8.65 -0.55 -7.53
N VAL A 249 8.67 -0.29 -6.23
CA VAL A 249 9.74 -0.76 -5.33
C VAL A 249 9.81 -2.28 -5.28
N LEU A 250 8.66 -2.95 -5.16
CA LEU A 250 8.57 -4.40 -5.16
C LEU A 250 9.03 -5.00 -6.51
N GLY A 251 8.66 -4.37 -7.62
CA GLY A 251 9.15 -4.74 -8.96
C GLY A 251 10.68 -4.61 -9.07
N GLY A 252 11.26 -3.53 -8.54
CA GLY A 252 12.70 -3.34 -8.45
C GLY A 252 13.40 -4.44 -7.62
N ALA A 253 12.81 -4.83 -6.50
CA ALA A 253 13.33 -5.93 -5.67
C ALA A 253 13.34 -7.26 -6.44
N VAL A 254 12.29 -7.55 -7.22
CA VAL A 254 12.25 -8.75 -8.08
C VAL A 254 13.37 -8.73 -9.12
N VAL A 255 13.62 -7.58 -9.77
CA VAL A 255 14.71 -7.44 -10.75
C VAL A 255 16.06 -7.75 -10.09
N VAL A 256 16.29 -7.30 -8.86
CA VAL A 256 17.51 -7.61 -8.09
C VAL A 256 17.62 -9.12 -7.83
N VAL A 257 16.56 -9.75 -7.30
CA VAL A 257 16.54 -11.21 -7.04
C VAL A 257 16.83 -12.01 -8.31
N MET A 258 16.16 -11.64 -9.44
CA MET A 258 16.36 -12.28 -10.73
C MET A 258 17.80 -12.13 -11.24
N THR A 259 18.35 -10.93 -11.13
CA THR A 259 19.75 -10.67 -11.54
C THR A 259 20.72 -11.53 -10.75
N VAL A 260 20.54 -11.65 -9.42
CA VAL A 260 21.35 -12.50 -8.57
C VAL A 260 21.18 -13.98 -8.93
N ALA A 261 19.95 -14.43 -9.21
CA ALA A 261 19.69 -15.80 -9.67
C ALA A 261 20.38 -16.09 -11.02
N TRP A 262 20.27 -15.20 -12.00
CA TRP A 262 20.95 -15.35 -13.30
C TRP A 262 22.47 -15.42 -13.18
N ILE A 263 23.07 -14.55 -12.36
CA ILE A 263 24.50 -14.56 -12.07
C ILE A 263 24.93 -15.92 -11.48
N ASN A 264 24.13 -16.48 -10.58
CA ASN A 264 24.45 -17.77 -9.96
C ASN A 264 24.32 -18.93 -10.95
N ILE A 265 23.25 -18.96 -11.73
CA ILE A 265 23.03 -20.00 -12.74
C ILE A 265 24.11 -19.92 -13.82
N ALA A 266 24.41 -18.75 -14.36
CA ALA A 266 25.47 -18.56 -15.33
C ALA A 266 26.83 -19.00 -14.76
N GLY A 267 27.12 -18.65 -13.50
CA GLY A 267 28.32 -19.10 -12.80
C GLY A 267 28.45 -20.62 -12.68
N LEU A 268 27.35 -21.31 -12.37
CA LEU A 268 27.30 -22.78 -12.32
C LEU A 268 27.50 -23.40 -13.69
N LEU A 269 26.85 -22.88 -14.72
CA LEU A 269 27.01 -23.38 -16.10
C LEU A 269 28.43 -23.19 -16.60
N VAL A 270 29.06 -22.04 -16.34
CA VAL A 270 30.49 -21.80 -16.65
C VAL A 270 31.40 -22.75 -15.86
N ALA A 271 31.05 -23.05 -14.62
CA ALA A 271 31.81 -23.99 -13.78
C ALA A 271 31.78 -25.43 -14.31
N TRP A 272 30.79 -25.83 -15.08
CA TRP A 272 30.69 -27.15 -15.71
C TRP A 272 31.46 -27.30 -17.00
N LEU A 273 31.79 -26.20 -17.71
CA LEU A 273 32.48 -26.25 -18.99
C LEU A 273 33.82 -27.01 -18.96
N PRO A 274 34.74 -26.82 -17.97
CA PRO A 274 35.99 -27.57 -17.89
C PRO A 274 35.80 -29.07 -17.76
N THR A 275 34.81 -29.55 -17.05
CA THR A 275 34.55 -30.98 -16.86
C THR A 275 34.05 -31.66 -18.14
N ARG A 276 33.50 -30.88 -19.07
CA ARG A 276 32.99 -31.37 -20.37
C ARG A 276 33.89 -31.04 -21.54
N ARG A 277 35.06 -30.43 -21.28
CA ARG A 277 35.97 -29.99 -22.32
C ARG A 277 36.35 -31.13 -23.25
N HIS A 278 36.67 -32.28 -22.72
CA HIS A 278 37.06 -33.46 -23.51
C HIS A 278 35.92 -33.90 -24.45
N GLU A 279 34.69 -33.92 -23.97
CA GLU A 279 33.50 -34.24 -24.76
C GLU A 279 33.33 -33.25 -25.95
N PHE A 280 33.49 -31.93 -25.70
CA PHE A 280 33.38 -30.92 -26.79
C PHE A 280 34.53 -31.00 -27.80
N VAL A 281 35.75 -31.25 -27.35
CA VAL A 281 36.90 -31.42 -28.20
C VAL A 281 36.73 -32.63 -29.12
N VAL A 282 36.31 -33.79 -28.59
CA VAL A 282 36.06 -34.99 -29.38
C VAL A 282 34.94 -34.76 -30.40
N ARG A 283 33.85 -34.12 -30.02
CA ARG A 283 32.76 -33.83 -30.96
C ARG A 283 33.19 -32.91 -32.09
N MET A 284 33.97 -31.87 -31.80
CA MET A 284 34.48 -30.97 -32.81
C MET A 284 35.50 -31.66 -33.75
N ALA A 285 36.33 -32.56 -33.19
CA ALA A 285 37.23 -33.36 -33.99
C ALA A 285 36.49 -34.32 -34.94
N LEU A 286 35.26 -34.71 -34.56
CA LEU A 286 34.35 -35.52 -35.37
C LEU A 286 33.47 -34.69 -36.32
N GLY A 287 33.74 -33.37 -36.46
CA GLY A 287 33.05 -32.47 -37.41
C GLY A 287 31.86 -31.71 -36.86
N ALA A 288 31.62 -31.68 -35.57
CA ALA A 288 30.55 -30.85 -35.01
C ALA A 288 30.91 -29.35 -35.12
N THR A 289 29.95 -28.54 -35.59
CA THR A 289 30.09 -27.08 -35.66
C THR A 289 29.95 -26.45 -34.27
N THR A 290 30.55 -25.27 -34.08
CA THR A 290 30.38 -24.46 -32.87
C THR A 290 28.89 -24.15 -32.57
N THR A 291 28.09 -23.97 -33.62
CA THR A 291 26.64 -23.77 -33.51
C THR A 291 25.92 -25.00 -32.92
N ALA A 292 26.39 -26.21 -33.24
CA ALA A 292 25.86 -27.45 -32.68
C ALA A 292 26.10 -27.54 -31.14
N VAL A 293 27.29 -27.15 -30.69
CA VAL A 293 27.66 -27.10 -29.27
C VAL A 293 26.83 -26.06 -28.53
N VAL A 294 26.71 -24.85 -29.12
CA VAL A 294 25.87 -23.79 -28.52
C VAL A 294 24.41 -24.23 -28.42
N ARG A 295 23.84 -24.81 -29.49
CA ARG A 295 22.45 -25.32 -29.49
C ARG A 295 22.25 -26.39 -28.42
N GLN A 296 23.20 -27.27 -28.20
CA GLN A 296 23.14 -28.27 -27.14
C GLN A 296 23.14 -27.64 -25.76
N LEU A 297 24.06 -26.69 -25.48
CA LEU A 297 24.09 -25.98 -24.19
C LEU A 297 22.80 -25.22 -23.92
N MET A 298 22.25 -24.57 -24.96
CA MET A 298 20.94 -23.88 -24.85
C MET A 298 19.80 -24.87 -24.56
N ALA A 299 19.75 -26.02 -25.23
CA ALA A 299 18.73 -27.04 -25.02
C ALA A 299 18.80 -27.64 -23.61
N GLU A 300 20.00 -27.94 -23.13
CA GLU A 300 20.20 -28.45 -21.77
C GLU A 300 19.80 -27.40 -20.73
N THR A 301 20.17 -26.14 -20.92
CA THR A 301 19.78 -25.05 -20.03
C THR A 301 18.26 -24.86 -20.03
N LEU A 302 17.61 -24.94 -21.21
CA LEU A 302 16.17 -24.85 -21.36
C LEU A 302 15.43 -25.97 -20.62
N LEU A 303 15.94 -27.21 -20.66
CA LEU A 303 15.36 -28.34 -19.92
C LEU A 303 15.37 -28.11 -18.41
N TRP A 304 16.51 -27.67 -17.86
CA TRP A 304 16.61 -27.36 -16.43
C TRP A 304 15.82 -26.15 -16.04
N ALA A 305 15.78 -25.14 -16.88
CA ALA A 305 14.97 -23.94 -16.67
C ALA A 305 13.48 -24.26 -16.74
N ALA A 306 13.01 -25.11 -17.66
CA ALA A 306 11.63 -25.58 -17.74
C ALA A 306 11.22 -26.35 -16.49
N ALA A 307 12.05 -27.31 -16.06
CA ALA A 307 11.83 -28.08 -14.83
C ALA A 307 11.77 -27.13 -13.61
N GLY A 308 12.68 -26.16 -13.53
CA GLY A 308 12.67 -25.12 -12.49
C GLY A 308 11.43 -24.24 -12.55
N THR A 309 10.97 -23.87 -13.76
CA THR A 309 9.75 -23.03 -13.92
C THR A 309 8.50 -23.73 -13.43
N VAL A 310 8.38 -25.07 -13.61
CA VAL A 310 7.26 -25.83 -13.04
C VAL A 310 7.25 -25.71 -11.51
N GLY A 311 8.39 -25.90 -10.86
CA GLY A 311 8.53 -25.65 -9.41
C GLY A 311 8.29 -24.18 -9.05
N GLY A 312 8.71 -23.25 -9.92
CA GLY A 312 8.50 -21.81 -9.78
C GLY A 312 7.02 -21.41 -9.80
N LEU A 313 6.21 -22.06 -10.63
CA LEU A 313 4.75 -21.81 -10.62
C LEU A 313 4.10 -22.19 -9.28
N VAL A 314 4.59 -23.24 -8.62
CA VAL A 314 4.14 -23.60 -7.26
C VAL A 314 4.53 -22.50 -6.26
N ILE A 315 5.74 -21.95 -6.37
CA ILE A 315 6.17 -20.81 -5.54
C ILE A 315 5.33 -19.57 -5.86
N ALA A 316 5.02 -19.31 -7.12
CA ALA A 316 4.20 -18.18 -7.53
C ALA A 316 2.76 -18.28 -6.99
N THR A 317 2.12 -19.47 -7.02
CA THR A 317 0.79 -19.66 -6.42
C THR A 317 0.83 -19.44 -4.92
N TRP A 318 1.82 -19.99 -4.22
CA TRP A 318 2.01 -19.75 -2.80
C TRP A 318 2.22 -18.25 -2.48
N PHE A 319 3.04 -17.56 -3.29
CA PHE A 319 3.26 -16.11 -3.15
C PHE A 319 1.95 -15.31 -3.30
N VAL A 320 1.13 -15.64 -4.31
CA VAL A 320 -0.18 -15.00 -4.55
C VAL A 320 -1.12 -15.25 -3.37
N HIS A 321 -1.18 -16.47 -2.84
CA HIS A 321 -1.99 -16.78 -1.66
C HIS A 321 -1.51 -16.03 -0.41
N LEU A 322 -0.19 -15.94 -0.20
CA LEU A 322 0.38 -15.18 0.92
C LEU A 322 0.01 -13.69 0.82
N PHE A 323 0.06 -13.14 -0.40
CA PHE A 323 -0.33 -11.76 -0.68
C PHE A 323 -1.81 -11.51 -0.39
N GLY A 324 -2.70 -12.42 -0.80
CA GLY A 324 -4.13 -12.36 -0.51
C GLY A 324 -4.46 -12.49 0.97
N ALA A 325 -3.83 -13.47 1.66
CA ALA A 325 -4.03 -13.71 3.09
C ALA A 325 -3.54 -12.54 3.98
N ALA A 326 -2.62 -11.74 3.47
CA ALA A 326 -2.12 -10.56 4.18
C ALA A 326 -3.07 -9.35 4.16
N GLY A 327 -4.28 -9.49 3.58
CA GLY A 327 -5.33 -8.47 3.61
C GLY A 327 -5.18 -7.33 2.59
N VAL A 328 -4.28 -7.45 1.62
CA VAL A 328 -4.09 -6.39 0.60
C VAL A 328 -5.30 -6.24 -0.29
N SER A 329 -6.02 -7.33 -0.56
CA SER A 329 -7.25 -7.31 -1.36
C SER A 329 -8.35 -6.46 -0.74
N THR A 330 -8.39 -6.33 0.60
CA THR A 330 -9.37 -5.49 1.31
C THR A 330 -8.98 -4.02 1.35
N ALA A 331 -7.68 -3.72 1.25
CA ALA A 331 -7.15 -2.35 1.26
C ALA A 331 -7.30 -1.63 -0.08
N LEU A 332 -7.48 -2.37 -1.18
CA LEU A 332 -7.68 -1.77 -2.50
C LEU A 332 -9.18 -1.57 -2.79
N PRO A 333 -9.55 -0.46 -3.44
CA PRO A 333 -10.96 -0.08 -3.62
C PRO A 333 -11.74 -0.91 -4.65
N TYR A 334 -11.11 -1.81 -5.40
CA TYR A 334 -11.75 -2.70 -6.37
C TYR A 334 -11.29 -4.15 -6.16
N ASP A 335 -11.97 -5.12 -6.77
CA ASP A 335 -11.63 -6.56 -6.68
C ASP A 335 -10.23 -6.83 -7.23
N PHE A 336 -9.26 -6.63 -6.36
CA PHE A 336 -7.87 -6.97 -6.60
C PHE A 336 -7.71 -8.47 -6.32
N ASP A 337 -7.74 -9.25 -7.38
CA ASP A 337 -7.59 -10.69 -7.30
C ASP A 337 -6.45 -11.13 -8.21
N PRO A 338 -5.21 -11.17 -7.69
CA PRO A 338 -4.09 -11.68 -8.44
C PRO A 338 -4.25 -13.19 -8.63
N ARG A 339 -4.26 -13.63 -9.88
CA ARG A 339 -4.42 -15.04 -10.25
C ARG A 339 -3.34 -15.46 -11.23
N ILE A 340 -2.98 -16.75 -11.17
CA ILE A 340 -2.11 -17.35 -12.19
C ILE A 340 -3.00 -17.75 -13.36
N ASP A 341 -3.22 -16.83 -14.28
CA ASP A 341 -4.01 -17.01 -15.50
C ASP A 341 -3.11 -17.18 -16.75
N ALA A 342 -3.74 -17.29 -17.93
CA ALA A 342 -3.02 -17.45 -19.20
C ALA A 342 -2.02 -16.31 -19.48
N ARG A 343 -2.30 -15.07 -19.05
CA ARG A 343 -1.39 -13.92 -19.21
C ARG A 343 -0.13 -14.09 -18.38
N VAL A 344 -0.30 -14.49 -17.12
CA VAL A 344 0.81 -14.75 -16.20
C VAL A 344 1.63 -15.95 -16.69
N ILE A 345 1.01 -17.00 -17.19
CA ILE A 345 1.69 -18.16 -17.78
C ILE A 345 2.50 -17.76 -19.01
N LEU A 346 1.95 -16.94 -19.91
CA LEU A 346 2.67 -16.43 -21.08
C LEU A 346 3.84 -15.53 -20.68
N ALA A 347 3.65 -14.64 -19.71
CA ALA A 347 4.72 -13.80 -19.18
C ALA A 347 5.82 -14.65 -18.51
N THR A 348 5.44 -15.70 -17.78
CA THR A 348 6.38 -16.67 -17.20
C THR A 348 7.16 -17.42 -18.28
N ALA A 349 6.51 -17.83 -19.37
CA ALA A 349 7.17 -18.45 -20.51
C ALA A 349 8.16 -17.49 -21.22
N ALA A 350 7.78 -16.24 -21.39
CA ALA A 350 8.68 -15.20 -21.91
C ALA A 350 9.87 -14.98 -20.95
N LEU A 351 9.62 -14.89 -19.64
CA LEU A 351 10.66 -14.76 -18.63
C LEU A 351 11.60 -15.97 -18.60
N LEU A 352 11.08 -17.18 -18.80
CA LEU A 352 11.87 -18.39 -18.98
C LEU A 352 12.86 -18.25 -20.16
N LEU A 353 12.39 -17.82 -21.33
CA LEU A 353 13.24 -17.65 -22.51
C LEU A 353 14.31 -16.59 -22.28
N VAL A 354 13.95 -15.45 -21.69
CA VAL A 354 14.90 -14.40 -21.31
C VAL A 354 15.93 -14.93 -20.30
N SER A 355 15.49 -15.71 -19.30
CA SER A 355 16.36 -16.30 -18.30
C SER A 355 17.34 -17.32 -18.90
N VAL A 356 16.89 -18.14 -19.83
CA VAL A 356 17.77 -19.07 -20.58
C VAL A 356 18.79 -18.29 -21.40
N ALA A 357 18.38 -17.27 -22.14
CA ALA A 357 19.29 -16.44 -22.92
C ALA A 357 20.33 -15.74 -22.03
N ALA A 358 19.90 -15.12 -20.92
CA ALA A 358 20.78 -14.41 -20.00
C ALA A 358 21.80 -15.34 -19.33
N THR A 359 21.38 -16.55 -18.93
CA THR A 359 22.26 -17.49 -18.19
C THR A 359 23.14 -18.31 -19.10
N ALA A 360 22.73 -18.63 -20.34
CA ALA A 360 23.50 -19.41 -21.30
C ALA A 360 24.49 -18.55 -22.10
N LEU A 361 24.33 -17.22 -22.16
CA LEU A 361 25.21 -16.34 -22.98
C LEU A 361 26.66 -16.48 -22.59
N ALA A 362 27.02 -16.36 -21.32
CA ALA A 362 28.41 -16.44 -20.88
C ALA A 362 29.04 -17.82 -21.12
N PRO A 363 28.41 -18.95 -20.79
CA PRO A 363 28.97 -20.26 -21.13
C PRO A 363 29.07 -20.50 -22.63
N CYS A 364 28.13 -20.04 -23.46
CA CYS A 364 28.18 -20.16 -24.89
C CYS A 364 29.37 -19.36 -25.51
N VAL A 365 29.54 -18.11 -25.06
CA VAL A 365 30.69 -17.27 -25.51
C VAL A 365 32.01 -17.93 -25.14
N LEU A 366 32.13 -18.42 -23.91
CA LEU A 366 33.36 -19.10 -23.46
C LEU A 366 33.60 -20.42 -24.19
N ALA A 367 32.57 -21.21 -24.47
CA ALA A 367 32.67 -22.43 -25.26
C ALA A 367 33.17 -22.14 -26.68
N VAL A 368 32.68 -21.10 -27.34
CA VAL A 368 33.11 -20.65 -28.67
C VAL A 368 34.56 -20.14 -28.66
N GLN A 369 34.95 -19.40 -27.64
CA GLN A 369 36.33 -18.91 -27.49
C GLN A 369 37.32 -20.06 -27.28
N GLN A 370 36.98 -21.02 -26.38
CA GLN A 370 37.81 -22.21 -26.09
C GLN A 370 37.96 -23.13 -27.32
N SER A 371 37.00 -23.12 -28.23
CA SER A 371 37.07 -23.90 -29.47
C SER A 371 38.00 -23.30 -30.52
N ARG A 372 38.25 -21.98 -30.47
CA ARG A 372 39.12 -21.24 -31.45
C ARG A 372 40.58 -21.15 -30.99
N ASP A 373 40.86 -21.21 -29.69
CA ASP A 373 42.21 -21.03 -29.16
C ASP A 373 42.92 -22.38 -28.96
N LEU A 374 43.81 -22.71 -29.89
CA LEU A 374 44.77 -23.81 -29.74
C LEU A 374 45.89 -23.51 -28.68
N VAL A 375 45.93 -22.26 -28.13
CA VAL A 375 46.96 -21.82 -27.18
C VAL A 375 46.35 -21.15 -25.94
N PRO A 376 46.63 -21.67 -24.72
CA PRO A 376 45.86 -21.30 -23.50
C PRO A 376 46.32 -20.05 -22.72
N ARG A 377 47.03 -19.08 -23.30
CA ARG A 377 47.82 -18.11 -22.51
C ARG A 377 47.18 -16.79 -22.07
N ARG A 378 46.10 -16.30 -22.65
CA ARG A 378 45.55 -14.95 -22.34
C ARG A 378 44.17 -14.93 -21.66
N THR A 379 43.40 -15.99 -21.70
CA THR A 379 42.02 -16.05 -21.23
C THR A 379 41.88 -16.19 -19.70
N TRP A 380 42.92 -16.64 -19.00
CA TRP A 380 42.88 -16.92 -17.56
C TRP A 380 42.79 -15.67 -16.67
N ALA A 381 43.43 -14.57 -17.08
CA ALA A 381 43.39 -13.33 -16.27
C ALA A 381 42.06 -12.62 -16.42
N ALA A 382 41.54 -12.50 -17.66
CA ALA A 382 40.22 -11.90 -17.95
C ALA A 382 39.08 -12.71 -17.29
N GLY A 383 39.14 -14.04 -17.31
CA GLY A 383 38.16 -14.89 -16.65
C GLY A 383 38.18 -14.82 -15.12
N ARG A 384 39.33 -14.52 -14.51
CA ARG A 384 39.43 -14.29 -13.05
C ARG A 384 38.82 -12.96 -12.63
N LEU A 385 39.09 -11.89 -13.39
CA LEU A 385 38.53 -10.56 -13.12
C LEU A 385 37.00 -10.56 -13.28
N GLY A 386 36.47 -11.10 -14.37
CA GLY A 386 35.04 -11.22 -14.61
C GLY A 386 34.31 -11.95 -13.50
N ARG A 387 34.89 -13.06 -13.01
CA ARG A 387 34.33 -13.82 -11.86
C ARG A 387 34.35 -13.04 -10.55
N ARG A 388 35.37 -12.22 -10.30
CA ARG A 388 35.44 -11.36 -9.09
C ARG A 388 34.39 -10.25 -9.17
N VAL A 389 34.25 -9.62 -10.32
CA VAL A 389 33.27 -8.57 -10.55
C VAL A 389 31.84 -9.08 -10.35
N THR A 390 31.50 -10.25 -10.89
CA THR A 390 30.14 -10.81 -10.73
C THR A 390 29.79 -11.11 -9.26
N VAL A 391 30.72 -11.58 -8.42
CA VAL A 391 30.48 -11.75 -6.97
C VAL A 391 30.33 -10.39 -6.29
N ALA A 392 31.21 -9.45 -6.61
CA ALA A 392 31.13 -8.10 -6.02
C ALA A 392 29.80 -7.43 -6.32
N VAL A 393 29.31 -7.51 -7.56
CA VAL A 393 28.00 -7.01 -7.97
C VAL A 393 26.87 -7.73 -7.20
N GLN A 394 26.93 -9.04 -7.08
CA GLN A 394 25.93 -9.81 -6.34
C GLN A 394 25.89 -9.42 -4.87
N VAL A 395 27.03 -9.28 -4.20
CA VAL A 395 27.12 -8.84 -2.81
C VAL A 395 26.60 -7.40 -2.65
N ALA A 396 26.95 -6.50 -3.61
CA ALA A 396 26.46 -5.13 -3.60
C ALA A 396 24.93 -5.06 -3.72
N LEU A 397 24.34 -5.81 -4.66
CA LEU A 397 22.87 -5.90 -4.80
C LEU A 397 22.21 -6.47 -3.54
N SER A 398 22.85 -7.47 -2.91
CA SER A 398 22.36 -8.06 -1.66
C SER A 398 22.36 -7.05 -0.51
N ILE A 399 23.40 -6.20 -0.40
CA ILE A 399 23.46 -5.14 0.62
C ILE A 399 22.33 -4.14 0.41
N VAL A 400 22.10 -3.69 -0.82
CA VAL A 400 21.04 -2.74 -1.13
C VAL A 400 19.67 -3.30 -0.72
N LEU A 401 19.35 -4.55 -1.14
CA LEU A 401 18.05 -5.14 -0.89
C LEU A 401 17.84 -5.51 0.60
N LEU A 402 18.85 -6.08 1.24
CA LEU A 402 18.77 -6.42 2.67
C LEU A 402 18.71 -5.17 3.56
N SER A 403 19.43 -4.09 3.21
CA SER A 403 19.35 -2.82 3.93
C SER A 403 17.98 -2.19 3.78
N ALA A 404 17.37 -2.25 2.58
CA ALA A 404 16.00 -1.81 2.36
C ALA A 404 14.99 -2.65 3.18
N ALA A 405 15.14 -3.98 3.20
CA ALA A 405 14.30 -4.88 3.97
C ALA A 405 14.40 -4.60 5.49
N ALA A 406 15.62 -4.45 6.00
CA ALA A 406 15.85 -4.15 7.41
C ALA A 406 15.31 -2.76 7.79
N GLY A 407 15.46 -1.75 6.92
CA GLY A 407 14.90 -0.41 7.12
C GLY A 407 13.38 -0.42 7.19
N LEU A 408 12.72 -1.14 6.27
CA LEU A 408 11.26 -1.31 6.29
C LEU A 408 10.78 -2.09 7.52
N LEU A 409 11.51 -3.10 7.95
CA LEU A 409 11.18 -3.88 9.15
C LEU A 409 11.24 -3.03 10.41
N LEU A 410 12.31 -2.24 10.58
CA LEU A 410 12.42 -1.32 11.72
C LEU A 410 11.35 -0.23 11.70
N ARG A 411 11.05 0.30 10.51
CA ARG A 411 9.94 1.24 10.35
C ARG A 411 8.61 0.61 10.74
N PHE A 412 8.34 -0.60 10.26
CA PHE A 412 7.13 -1.34 10.63
C PHE A 412 7.04 -1.57 12.14
N GLN A 413 8.13 -2.00 12.78
CA GLN A 413 8.18 -2.18 14.23
C GLN A 413 7.93 -0.86 14.97
N HIS A 414 8.50 0.24 14.49
CA HIS A 414 8.27 1.57 15.05
C HIS A 414 6.81 2.01 14.89
N LEU A 415 6.22 1.83 13.70
CA LEU A 415 4.81 2.11 13.47
C LEU A 415 3.91 1.23 14.34
N ALA A 416 4.22 -0.04 14.46
CA ALA A 416 3.50 -0.97 15.32
C ALA A 416 3.58 -0.59 16.80
N ALA A 417 4.73 -0.11 17.26
CA ALA A 417 4.92 0.37 18.64
C ALA A 417 4.15 1.68 18.90
N LEU A 418 4.12 2.61 17.94
CA LEU A 418 3.38 3.86 18.05
C LEU A 418 1.86 3.68 17.97
N ALA A 419 1.41 2.64 17.27
CA ALA A 419 0.00 2.29 17.17
C ALA A 419 -0.51 1.57 18.43
N THR A 420 0.33 1.28 19.43
CA THR A 420 -0.14 0.71 20.68
C THR A 420 -0.87 1.79 21.46
N PRO A 421 -2.18 1.65 21.75
CA PRO A 421 -2.83 2.52 22.70
C PRO A 421 -2.08 2.39 24.04
N VAL A 422 -1.83 3.52 24.69
CA VAL A 422 -1.19 3.55 26.03
C VAL A 422 -2.13 2.94 27.08
N THR A 423 -3.31 2.51 26.69
CA THR A 423 -4.28 1.88 27.57
C THR A 423 -3.79 0.51 27.99
N GLY A 424 -3.40 0.43 29.26
CA GLY A 424 -3.21 -0.86 29.90
C GLY A 424 -4.44 -1.75 29.73
N ALA A 425 -4.21 -2.93 29.18
CA ALA A 425 -4.92 -4.19 29.43
C ALA A 425 -6.44 -4.29 29.18
N THR A 426 -7.18 -3.28 28.75
CA THR A 426 -8.62 -3.45 28.54
C THR A 426 -9.01 -3.34 27.08
N PRO A 427 -9.58 -4.44 26.51
CA PRO A 427 -10.09 -4.41 25.16
C PRO A 427 -11.22 -3.35 25.06
N ALA A 428 -11.07 -2.41 24.14
CA ALA A 428 -12.09 -1.41 23.85
C ALA A 428 -12.73 -1.68 22.49
N LEU A 429 -14.03 -1.44 22.41
CA LEU A 429 -14.84 -1.54 21.20
C LEU A 429 -14.97 -0.14 20.58
N ALA A 430 -14.87 -0.05 19.27
CA ALA A 430 -15.22 1.11 18.50
C ALA A 430 -16.55 0.87 17.79
N MET A 431 -17.49 1.81 17.92
CA MET A 431 -18.82 1.75 17.31
C MET A 431 -19.13 3.12 16.73
N GLU A 432 -19.37 3.18 15.46
CA GLU A 432 -19.66 4.45 14.80
C GLU A 432 -21.16 4.73 14.80
N ILE A 433 -21.53 5.95 15.19
CA ILE A 433 -22.91 6.46 15.19
C ILE A 433 -22.90 7.70 14.28
N SER A 434 -23.69 7.65 13.21
CA SER A 434 -23.89 8.76 12.28
C SER A 434 -25.36 9.11 12.29
N LEU A 435 -25.68 10.31 12.76
CA LEU A 435 -27.05 10.81 12.81
C LEU A 435 -27.48 11.25 11.41
N SER A 436 -28.70 10.90 11.03
CA SER A 436 -29.26 11.33 9.77
C SER A 436 -29.56 12.83 9.80
N GLU A 437 -29.05 13.59 8.84
CA GLU A 437 -29.35 15.02 8.70
C GLU A 437 -30.84 15.30 8.49
N ALA A 438 -31.56 14.36 7.84
CA ALA A 438 -33.01 14.49 7.66
C ALA A 438 -33.80 14.43 8.95
N ARG A 439 -33.32 13.70 9.96
CA ARG A 439 -33.98 13.52 11.26
C ARG A 439 -33.42 14.42 12.36
N VAL A 440 -32.14 14.73 12.29
CA VAL A 440 -31.41 15.51 13.28
C VAL A 440 -30.60 16.61 12.57
N PRO A 441 -31.26 17.60 11.94
CA PRO A 441 -30.62 18.60 11.08
C PRO A 441 -29.81 19.65 11.83
N ASP A 442 -30.10 19.86 13.13
CA ASP A 442 -29.55 20.94 13.92
C ASP A 442 -28.49 20.46 14.91
N GLY A 443 -27.36 21.16 14.99
CA GLY A 443 -26.29 20.87 15.92
C GLY A 443 -26.73 20.80 17.40
N THR A 444 -27.78 21.54 17.81
CA THR A 444 -28.32 21.44 19.15
C THR A 444 -28.98 20.09 19.40
N GLN A 445 -29.74 19.58 18.41
CA GLN A 445 -30.38 18.28 18.48
C GLN A 445 -29.32 17.16 18.46
N GLN A 446 -28.27 17.29 17.63
CA GLN A 446 -27.15 16.36 17.59
C GLN A 446 -26.44 16.27 18.95
N ARG A 447 -26.15 17.42 19.56
CA ARG A 447 -25.58 17.49 20.91
C ARG A 447 -26.47 16.82 21.94
N LEU A 448 -27.77 17.11 21.99
CA LEU A 448 -28.73 16.56 22.91
C LEU A 448 -28.87 15.02 22.77
N PHE A 449 -28.80 14.50 21.55
CA PHE A 449 -28.79 13.06 21.31
C PHE A 449 -27.59 12.39 22.01
N PHE A 450 -26.38 12.90 21.78
CA PHE A 450 -25.18 12.34 22.37
C PHE A 450 -25.11 12.55 23.88
N GLU A 451 -25.56 13.69 24.43
CA GLU A 451 -25.65 13.91 25.87
C GLU A 451 -26.58 12.88 26.57
N ARG A 452 -27.74 12.63 25.98
CA ARG A 452 -28.69 11.62 26.51
C ARG A 452 -28.09 10.21 26.39
N LEU A 453 -27.45 9.89 25.28
CA LEU A 453 -26.79 8.61 25.10
C LEU A 453 -25.69 8.40 26.15
N PHE A 454 -24.84 9.39 26.36
CA PHE A 454 -23.74 9.30 27.34
C PHE A 454 -24.25 9.18 28.76
N ALA A 455 -25.29 9.91 29.13
CA ALA A 455 -25.94 9.79 30.44
C ALA A 455 -26.53 8.39 30.66
N ALA A 456 -27.18 7.83 29.64
CA ALA A 456 -27.74 6.49 29.69
C ALA A 456 -26.63 5.41 29.79
N LEU A 457 -25.57 5.53 29.06
CA LEU A 457 -24.44 4.59 29.09
C LEU A 457 -23.66 4.63 30.40
N ALA A 458 -23.55 5.81 31.04
CA ALA A 458 -22.95 5.95 32.38
C ALA A 458 -23.70 5.19 33.47
N ALA A 459 -25.01 4.96 33.29
CA ALA A 459 -25.85 4.20 34.20
C ALA A 459 -25.84 2.67 33.97
N ARG A 460 -25.17 2.21 32.89
CA ARG A 460 -25.16 0.80 32.52
C ARG A 460 -24.00 0.05 33.17
N GLY A 461 -24.30 -1.01 33.90
CA GLY A 461 -23.30 -1.88 34.53
C GLY A 461 -22.45 -2.69 33.55
N GLU A 462 -22.93 -2.89 32.31
CA GLU A 462 -22.23 -3.61 31.25
C GLU A 462 -21.07 -2.78 30.60
N VAL A 463 -21.10 -1.47 30.83
CA VAL A 463 -20.10 -0.50 30.30
C VAL A 463 -19.26 -0.01 31.46
N ARG A 464 -17.97 -0.36 31.49
CA ARG A 464 -17.04 0.10 32.52
C ARG A 464 -16.62 1.57 32.30
N ALA A 465 -16.37 1.92 31.07
CA ALA A 465 -16.02 3.28 30.64
C ALA A 465 -16.37 3.47 29.17
N PHE A 466 -16.67 4.68 28.77
CA PHE A 466 -16.87 5.05 27.37
C PHE A 466 -16.24 6.41 27.07
N GLY A 467 -15.83 6.59 25.84
CA GLY A 467 -15.38 7.85 25.25
C GLY A 467 -16.00 8.00 23.87
N ALA A 468 -16.00 9.21 23.35
CA ALA A 468 -16.48 9.47 22.02
C ALA A 468 -15.60 10.51 21.32
N ALA A 469 -15.33 10.27 20.05
CA ALA A 469 -14.59 11.18 19.21
C ALA A 469 -15.15 11.16 17.77
N SER A 470 -15.26 12.31 17.13
CA SER A 470 -15.69 12.36 15.72
C SER A 470 -14.62 11.77 14.78
N TYR A 471 -13.40 11.65 15.28
CA TYR A 471 -12.28 11.01 14.60
C TYR A 471 -11.50 10.15 15.61
N VAL A 472 -11.40 8.88 15.33
CA VAL A 472 -10.60 7.91 16.10
C VAL A 472 -9.50 7.37 15.18
N PRO A 473 -8.22 7.62 15.49
CA PRO A 473 -7.15 6.98 14.75
C PRO A 473 -7.25 5.45 14.87
N PRO A 474 -7.07 4.70 13.76
CA PRO A 474 -6.53 5.08 12.46
C PRO A 474 -7.60 5.34 11.38
N ALA A 475 -8.86 5.59 11.73
CA ALA A 475 -9.91 5.88 10.76
C ALA A 475 -9.56 7.10 9.87
N ARG A 476 -10.26 7.25 8.75
CA ARG A 476 -10.02 8.35 7.83
C ARG A 476 -10.35 9.70 8.49
N PRO A 477 -9.46 10.70 8.47
CA PRO A 477 -9.77 12.03 8.99
C PRO A 477 -10.80 12.71 8.08
N LEU A 478 -11.64 13.53 8.70
CA LEU A 478 -12.72 14.26 8.03
C LEU A 478 -12.27 15.44 7.17
N GLY A 479 -10.99 15.74 7.17
CA GLY A 479 -10.39 16.84 6.45
C GLY A 479 -9.81 17.91 7.36
N ASN A 480 -9.08 18.82 6.75
CA ASN A 480 -8.43 19.92 7.43
C ASN A 480 -9.40 21.08 7.64
N VAL A 481 -9.51 21.57 8.86
CA VAL A 481 -10.18 22.83 9.18
C VAL A 481 -9.17 23.98 9.09
N ARG A 482 -9.66 25.11 8.62
CA ARG A 482 -8.90 26.36 8.59
C ARG A 482 -9.13 27.14 9.88
N PHE A 483 -8.06 27.68 10.42
CA PHE A 483 -8.13 28.54 11.58
C PHE A 483 -7.20 29.75 11.46
N SER A 484 -7.49 30.79 12.21
CA SER A 484 -6.64 31.95 12.38
C SER A 484 -6.18 32.07 13.84
N ILE A 485 -5.00 32.62 14.06
CA ILE A 485 -4.47 32.89 15.41
C ILE A 485 -4.68 34.34 15.73
N GLU A 486 -5.38 34.63 16.84
CA GLU A 486 -5.64 35.99 17.28
C GLU A 486 -4.33 36.75 17.54
N GLY A 487 -4.23 37.97 17.03
CA GLY A 487 -3.04 38.81 17.19
C GLY A 487 -1.90 38.53 16.17
N ARG A 488 -2.08 37.59 15.25
CA ARG A 488 -1.16 37.43 14.12
C ARG A 488 -1.82 37.98 12.85
N ALA A 489 -1.08 38.78 12.10
CA ALA A 489 -1.53 39.21 10.77
C ALA A 489 -1.86 38.01 9.92
N THR A 490 -2.91 38.09 9.10
CA THR A 490 -3.32 37.05 8.16
C THR A 490 -2.15 36.79 7.23
N SER A 491 -1.38 35.75 7.54
CA SER A 491 -0.26 35.33 6.69
C SER A 491 -0.83 34.79 5.38
N THR A 492 -0.09 34.91 4.30
CA THR A 492 -0.39 34.29 2.99
C THR A 492 -0.54 32.76 3.09
N GLU A 493 -0.04 32.13 4.14
CA GLU A 493 -0.24 30.71 4.43
C GLU A 493 -1.50 30.49 5.25
N THR A 494 -2.45 29.75 4.69
CA THR A 494 -3.65 29.31 5.38
C THR A 494 -3.28 28.30 6.47
N GLN A 495 -3.57 28.63 7.72
CA GLN A 495 -3.34 27.74 8.86
C GLN A 495 -4.37 26.62 8.86
N THR A 496 -3.92 25.37 8.88
CA THR A 496 -4.78 24.18 8.81
C THR A 496 -4.44 23.20 9.91
N ALA A 497 -5.46 22.51 10.41
CA ALA A 497 -5.33 21.40 11.35
C ALA A 497 -6.45 20.38 11.09
N LEU A 498 -6.24 19.13 11.44
CA LEU A 498 -7.33 18.15 11.57
C LEU A 498 -8.17 18.49 12.79
N ALA A 499 -9.49 18.47 12.67
CA ALA A 499 -10.37 18.67 13.82
C ALA A 499 -11.02 17.35 14.25
N SER A 500 -11.10 17.15 15.58
CA SER A 500 -11.87 16.07 16.17
C SER A 500 -12.69 16.61 17.35
N ALA A 501 -14.01 16.43 17.28
CA ALA A 501 -14.87 16.68 18.43
C ALA A 501 -14.78 15.49 19.37
N VAL A 502 -14.52 15.74 20.65
CA VAL A 502 -14.28 14.70 21.67
C VAL A 502 -15.05 14.98 22.96
N ASN A 503 -15.35 13.93 23.71
CA ASN A 503 -15.74 14.07 25.11
C ASN A 503 -14.53 13.94 26.05
N ALA A 504 -14.69 14.27 27.32
CA ALA A 504 -13.61 14.27 28.31
C ALA A 504 -12.87 12.93 28.42
N SER A 505 -13.61 11.82 28.38
CA SER A 505 -13.08 10.46 28.57
C SER A 505 -12.33 9.90 27.34
N ALA A 506 -12.51 10.50 26.18
CA ALA A 506 -11.92 10.00 24.93
C ALA A 506 -10.39 9.93 25.00
N PHE A 507 -9.74 10.94 25.57
CA PHE A 507 -8.27 10.97 25.68
C PHE A 507 -7.73 9.78 26.48
N THR A 508 -8.39 9.45 27.60
CA THR A 508 -7.98 8.34 28.46
C THR A 508 -8.15 6.99 27.75
N LEU A 509 -9.28 6.79 27.09
CA LEU A 509 -9.56 5.53 26.37
C LEU A 509 -8.73 5.36 25.11
N LEU A 510 -8.41 6.45 24.43
CA LEU A 510 -7.48 6.45 23.29
C LEU A 510 -6.01 6.43 23.72
N GLY A 511 -5.71 6.53 25.01
CA GLY A 511 -4.36 6.55 25.55
C GLY A 511 -3.54 7.75 25.10
N ILE A 512 -4.17 8.90 24.91
CA ILE A 512 -3.51 10.14 24.49
C ILE A 512 -3.07 10.93 25.73
N PRO A 513 -1.80 10.92 26.12
CA PRO A 513 -1.36 11.58 27.36
C PRO A 513 -1.32 13.10 27.22
N LEU A 514 -1.69 13.76 28.29
CA LEU A 514 -1.51 15.21 28.44
C LEU A 514 -0.03 15.54 28.57
N VAL A 515 0.45 16.50 27.80
CA VAL A 515 1.83 17.01 27.84
C VAL A 515 1.89 18.27 28.67
N ARG A 516 0.95 19.20 28.48
CA ARG A 516 0.90 20.51 29.18
C ARG A 516 -0.54 20.99 29.30
N GLY A 517 -0.84 21.78 30.36
CA GLY A 517 -2.15 22.37 30.57
C GLY A 517 -3.16 21.37 31.14
N ARG A 518 -4.39 21.38 30.62
CA ARG A 518 -5.47 20.47 31.00
C ARG A 518 -6.18 19.89 29.78
N LEU A 519 -6.87 18.78 29.96
CA LEU A 519 -7.77 18.20 28.97
C LEU A 519 -9.11 18.95 28.94
N ILE A 520 -9.96 18.62 27.95
CA ILE A 520 -11.37 18.99 27.92
C ILE A 520 -12.08 18.28 29.07
N GLU A 521 -12.90 19.00 29.80
CA GLU A 521 -13.65 18.52 30.95
C GLU A 521 -15.15 18.73 30.73
N ASP A 522 -15.99 18.05 31.53
CA ASP A 522 -17.46 18.17 31.41
C ASP A 522 -17.98 19.60 31.70
N ARG A 523 -17.22 20.39 32.44
CA ARG A 523 -17.50 21.83 32.66
C ARG A 523 -17.34 22.70 31.41
N ASP A 524 -16.65 22.19 30.38
CA ASP A 524 -16.48 22.89 29.09
C ASP A 524 -17.71 22.63 28.18
N GLY A 525 -18.90 22.86 28.74
CA GLY A 525 -20.18 22.67 28.07
C GLY A 525 -20.54 23.77 27.08
N SER A 526 -21.71 23.70 26.48
CA SER A 526 -22.18 24.56 25.42
C SER A 526 -22.26 26.06 25.77
N THR A 527 -22.41 26.39 27.04
CA THR A 527 -22.50 27.77 27.57
C THR A 527 -21.17 28.30 28.07
N ALA A 528 -20.17 27.45 28.25
CA ALA A 528 -18.83 27.82 28.68
C ALA A 528 -18.02 28.49 27.56
N PRO A 529 -16.97 29.26 27.90
CA PRO A 529 -16.04 29.75 26.91
C PRO A 529 -15.48 28.61 26.04
N HIS A 530 -15.42 28.81 24.72
CA HIS A 530 -14.96 27.79 23.81
C HIS A 530 -13.50 27.42 24.04
N VAL A 531 -13.20 26.14 24.21
CA VAL A 531 -11.88 25.61 24.50
C VAL A 531 -11.43 24.57 23.48
N ALA A 532 -10.12 24.47 23.31
CA ALA A 532 -9.49 23.45 22.49
C ALA A 532 -8.25 22.86 23.18
N VAL A 533 -7.98 21.60 22.86
CA VAL A 533 -6.74 20.92 23.15
C VAL A 533 -6.03 20.65 21.82
N ILE A 534 -4.73 20.85 21.77
CA ILE A 534 -3.95 20.70 20.52
C ILE A 534 -2.90 19.60 20.63
N SER A 535 -2.54 18.99 19.52
CA SER A 535 -1.39 18.06 19.47
C SER A 535 -0.07 18.81 19.63
N ALA A 536 0.94 18.12 20.15
CA ALA A 536 2.30 18.69 20.26
C ALA A 536 2.87 19.11 18.89
N ALA A 537 2.50 18.42 17.81
CA ALA A 537 2.84 18.77 16.44
C ALA A 537 2.27 20.13 16.02
N LEU A 538 0.99 20.38 16.33
CA LEU A 538 0.36 21.68 16.08
C LEU A 538 1.08 22.79 16.86
N SER A 539 1.38 22.50 18.14
CA SER A 539 2.14 23.42 19.01
C SER A 539 3.50 23.77 18.40
N ARG A 540 4.29 22.76 18.01
CA ARG A 540 5.62 22.98 17.40
C ARG A 540 5.54 23.74 16.07
N ARG A 541 4.49 23.49 15.28
CA ARG A 541 4.34 24.12 13.96
C ARG A 541 4.03 25.61 14.04
N TYR A 542 3.13 26.01 14.94
CA TYR A 542 2.61 27.37 14.99
C TYR A 542 3.10 28.19 16.18
N TRP A 543 3.63 27.54 17.22
CA TRP A 543 4.21 28.17 18.42
C TRP A 543 5.56 27.54 18.78
N PRO A 544 6.59 27.54 17.87
CA PRO A 544 7.84 26.80 18.10
C PRO A 544 8.62 27.26 19.34
N ASN A 545 8.51 28.54 19.74
CA ASN A 545 9.21 29.13 20.86
C ASN A 545 8.26 29.83 21.85
N GLU A 546 6.98 29.61 21.76
CA GLU A 546 5.96 30.26 22.59
C GLU A 546 5.09 29.18 23.27
N ASP A 547 4.47 29.60 24.43
CA ASP A 547 3.44 28.77 25.03
C ASP A 547 2.09 28.96 24.31
N PRO A 548 1.50 27.89 23.74
CA PRO A 548 0.20 27.99 23.10
C PRO A 548 -0.97 28.07 24.10
N ILE A 549 -0.75 27.71 25.40
CA ILE A 549 -1.81 27.72 26.41
C ILE A 549 -2.28 29.14 26.67
N GLY A 550 -3.59 29.35 26.66
CA GLY A 550 -4.23 30.66 26.82
C GLY A 550 -4.28 31.47 25.51
N ARG A 551 -3.61 31.05 24.44
CA ARG A 551 -3.74 31.69 23.12
C ARG A 551 -5.11 31.39 22.51
N ARG A 552 -5.61 32.32 21.72
CA ARG A 552 -6.91 32.23 21.08
C ARG A 552 -6.76 31.99 19.59
N ILE A 553 -7.60 31.07 19.09
CA ILE A 553 -7.74 30.77 17.66
C ILE A 553 -9.20 30.95 17.26
N ALA A 554 -9.46 31.19 16.00
CA ALA A 554 -10.81 31.20 15.47
C ALA A 554 -10.90 30.28 14.25
N LEU A 555 -11.84 29.34 14.27
CA LEU A 555 -12.14 28.52 13.11
C LEU A 555 -12.86 29.36 12.06
N VAL A 556 -12.37 29.34 10.83
CA VAL A 556 -12.95 30.12 9.73
C VAL A 556 -14.42 29.75 9.49
N LEU A 557 -14.80 28.50 9.78
CA LEU A 557 -16.17 28.01 9.60
C LEU A 557 -17.15 28.53 10.67
N PHE A 558 -16.69 28.75 11.90
CA PHE A 558 -17.57 29.08 13.04
C PHE A 558 -17.36 30.50 13.56
N GLY A 559 -16.28 31.16 13.23
CA GLY A 559 -16.01 32.58 13.57
C GLY A 559 -15.85 32.90 15.07
N LYS A 560 -16.05 31.91 15.95
CA LYS A 560 -15.98 32.08 17.41
C LYS A 560 -14.55 31.92 17.91
N PRO A 561 -14.08 32.76 18.86
CA PRO A 561 -12.76 32.59 19.47
C PRO A 561 -12.75 31.36 20.37
N ILE A 562 -11.72 30.53 20.22
CA ILE A 562 -11.51 29.28 20.97
C ILE A 562 -10.18 29.41 21.71
N THR A 563 -10.16 29.17 23.02
CA THR A 563 -8.94 29.26 23.84
C THR A 563 -8.25 27.90 23.93
N ILE A 564 -6.96 27.84 23.66
CA ILE A 564 -6.16 26.63 23.84
C ILE A 564 -5.91 26.43 25.34
N VAL A 565 -6.38 25.27 25.88
CA VAL A 565 -6.27 24.94 27.30
C VAL A 565 -5.27 23.84 27.60
N GLY A 566 -4.87 23.07 26.60
CA GLY A 566 -3.93 21.97 26.78
C GLY A 566 -3.22 21.54 25.50
N VAL A 567 -2.12 20.83 25.71
CA VAL A 567 -1.32 20.19 24.66
C VAL A 567 -1.22 18.71 25.01
N VAL A 568 -1.56 17.86 24.07
CA VAL A 568 -1.47 16.39 24.18
C VAL A 568 -0.37 15.84 23.28
N ALA A 569 0.05 14.61 23.56
CA ALA A 569 1.02 13.92 22.72
C ALA A 569 0.51 13.74 21.29
N ASP A 570 1.43 13.61 20.36
CA ASP A 570 1.11 13.39 18.96
C ASP A 570 0.53 12.00 18.76
N VAL A 571 -0.60 11.93 18.07
CA VAL A 571 -1.14 10.69 17.53
C VAL A 571 -0.77 10.66 16.05
N ARG A 572 0.05 9.70 15.66
CA ARG A 572 0.46 9.58 14.25
C ARG A 572 -0.65 8.92 13.44
N GLN A 573 -0.90 9.50 12.29
CA GLN A 573 -1.75 8.93 11.25
C GLN A 573 -0.90 8.29 10.15
N PRO A 574 -1.37 7.17 9.60
CA PRO A 574 -0.61 6.41 8.63
C PRO A 574 -0.66 6.93 7.20
N LEU A 575 -1.68 7.69 6.87
CA LEU A 575 -2.00 8.08 5.49
C LEU A 575 -1.64 9.53 5.16
N SER A 576 -0.99 10.26 6.07
CA SER A 576 -0.53 11.60 5.70
C SER A 576 0.69 11.48 4.78
N HIS A 577 0.56 12.05 3.60
CA HIS A 577 1.66 12.20 2.62
C HIS A 577 2.80 13.07 3.15
N ASP A 578 2.59 13.71 4.29
CA ASP A 578 3.57 14.56 4.96
C ASP A 578 4.08 13.80 6.21
N SER A 579 5.37 13.48 6.24
CA SER A 579 6.08 12.80 7.32
C SER A 579 6.05 13.54 8.67
N ARG A 580 5.40 14.70 8.71
CA ARG A 580 5.21 15.48 9.91
C ARG A 580 4.04 14.91 10.70
N ALA A 581 4.22 14.72 12.00
CA ALA A 581 3.12 14.41 12.91
C ALA A 581 1.97 15.39 12.64
N GLU A 582 0.77 14.85 12.45
CA GLU A 582 -0.36 15.68 12.05
C GLU A 582 -0.74 16.69 13.11
N SER A 583 -1.02 17.87 12.64
CA SER A 583 -1.52 18.96 13.48
C SER A 583 -3.00 18.69 13.79
N VAL A 584 -3.32 18.22 15.00
CA VAL A 584 -4.69 17.88 15.41
C VAL A 584 -5.20 18.91 16.42
N LEU A 585 -6.44 19.34 16.19
CA LEU A 585 -7.21 20.22 17.04
C LEU A 585 -8.39 19.43 17.65
N TYR A 586 -8.39 19.21 18.93
CA TYR A 586 -9.44 18.56 19.66
C TYR A 586 -10.41 19.60 20.26
N LEU A 587 -11.69 19.45 19.94
CA LEU A 587 -12.77 20.37 20.32
C LEU A 587 -13.76 19.64 21.24
N SER A 588 -14.38 20.36 22.18
CA SER A 588 -15.49 19.80 22.93
C SER A 588 -16.68 19.53 22.01
N TYR A 589 -17.21 18.30 22.00
CA TYR A 589 -18.41 17.96 21.23
C TYR A 589 -19.65 18.76 21.68
N GLN A 590 -19.68 19.19 22.95
CA GLN A 590 -20.76 20.02 23.49
C GLN A 590 -20.76 21.42 22.90
N GLN A 591 -19.58 21.94 22.55
CA GLN A 591 -19.40 23.27 21.96
C GLN A 591 -19.43 23.23 20.43
N ASN A 592 -18.99 22.10 19.86
CA ASN A 592 -18.87 21.86 18.42
C ASN A 592 -19.51 20.51 18.09
N PRO A 593 -20.84 20.40 18.06
CA PRO A 593 -21.53 19.17 17.75
C PRO A 593 -21.28 18.74 16.31
N TRP A 594 -21.14 17.44 16.11
CA TRP A 594 -20.99 16.81 14.82
C TRP A 594 -22.04 15.71 14.67
N PRO A 595 -22.56 15.47 13.44
CA PRO A 595 -23.59 14.45 13.24
C PRO A 595 -23.07 13.02 13.38
N PHE A 596 -21.77 12.81 13.42
CA PHE A 596 -21.13 11.49 13.54
C PHE A 596 -20.10 11.49 14.65
N MET A 597 -20.12 10.42 15.45
CA MET A 597 -19.17 10.14 16.53
C MET A 597 -18.85 8.65 16.57
N THR A 598 -17.58 8.32 16.75
CA THR A 598 -17.18 6.96 17.11
C THR A 598 -17.19 6.83 18.62
N LEU A 599 -18.07 5.98 19.13
CA LEU A 599 -18.14 5.62 20.53
C LEU A 599 -17.08 4.56 20.83
N ILE A 600 -16.22 4.82 21.79
CA ILE A 600 -15.19 3.91 22.29
C ILE A 600 -15.69 3.36 23.62
N VAL A 601 -15.90 2.04 23.70
CA VAL A 601 -16.51 1.40 24.88
C VAL A 601 -15.57 0.36 25.44
N ALA A 602 -15.21 0.52 26.71
CA ALA A 602 -14.54 -0.51 27.50
C ALA A 602 -15.62 -1.38 28.20
N PRO A 603 -15.77 -2.66 27.84
CA PRO A 603 -16.76 -3.54 28.45
C PRO A 603 -16.41 -3.82 29.92
N ALA A 604 -17.42 -3.94 30.76
CA ALA A 604 -17.23 -4.35 32.16
C ALA A 604 -16.92 -5.85 32.27
N ALA A 605 -17.59 -6.68 31.48
CA ALA A 605 -17.41 -8.13 31.44
C ALA A 605 -17.15 -8.65 30.02
N THR A 606 -18.17 -8.73 29.18
CA THR A 606 -18.04 -9.25 27.81
C THR A 606 -18.30 -8.19 26.74
N PRO A 607 -17.58 -8.23 25.62
CA PRO A 607 -17.86 -7.33 24.49
C PRO A 607 -19.30 -7.39 24.01
N ALA A 608 -19.88 -8.59 23.93
CA ALA A 608 -21.26 -8.78 23.46
C ALA A 608 -22.31 -8.08 24.36
N ALA A 609 -22.14 -8.13 25.69
CA ALA A 609 -23.03 -7.47 26.61
C ALA A 609 -22.96 -5.94 26.47
N ALA A 610 -21.76 -5.38 26.34
CA ALA A 610 -21.58 -3.95 26.14
C ALA A 610 -22.17 -3.49 24.79
N VAL A 611 -22.00 -4.24 23.69
CA VAL A 611 -22.65 -3.96 22.41
C VAL A 611 -24.16 -3.98 22.52
N ALA A 612 -24.73 -4.99 23.21
CA ALA A 612 -26.19 -5.09 23.41
C ALA A 612 -26.72 -3.90 24.20
N ALA A 613 -26.01 -3.48 25.26
CA ALA A 613 -26.37 -2.30 26.05
C ALA A 613 -26.37 -1.02 25.22
N VAL A 614 -25.33 -0.79 24.43
CA VAL A 614 -25.26 0.38 23.52
C VAL A 614 -26.39 0.35 22.49
N ARG A 615 -26.66 -0.80 21.85
CA ARG A 615 -27.75 -0.94 20.89
C ARG A 615 -29.11 -0.64 21.50
N GLN A 616 -29.36 -1.10 22.73
CA GLN A 616 -30.60 -0.83 23.45
C GLN A 616 -30.78 0.65 23.75
N GLU A 617 -29.73 1.35 24.20
CA GLU A 617 -29.84 2.77 24.52
C GLU A 617 -29.99 3.63 23.26
N VAL A 618 -29.27 3.31 22.17
CA VAL A 618 -29.46 3.98 20.89
C VAL A 618 -30.87 3.77 20.35
N ALA A 619 -31.39 2.53 20.38
CA ALA A 619 -32.75 2.21 19.93
C ALA A 619 -33.84 2.87 20.79
N ARG A 620 -33.59 3.14 22.09
CA ARG A 620 -34.51 3.90 22.95
C ARG A 620 -34.58 5.38 22.59
N LEU A 621 -33.43 5.95 22.14
CA LEU A 621 -33.36 7.35 21.74
C LEU A 621 -33.91 7.56 20.31
N ASP A 622 -33.61 6.65 19.43
CA ASP A 622 -34.10 6.63 18.06
C ASP A 622 -34.08 5.19 17.53
N ALA A 623 -35.27 4.61 17.36
CA ALA A 623 -35.43 3.23 16.88
C ALA A 623 -34.95 2.99 15.45
N LEU A 624 -34.79 4.04 14.65
CA LEU A 624 -34.29 3.99 13.29
C LEU A 624 -32.79 4.28 13.19
N GLN A 625 -32.13 4.59 14.32
CA GLN A 625 -30.70 4.89 14.31
C GLN A 625 -29.89 3.59 14.28
N ALA A 626 -29.18 3.37 13.20
CA ALA A 626 -28.22 2.28 13.09
C ALA A 626 -26.92 2.59 13.81
N ILE A 627 -26.31 1.55 14.37
CA ILE A 627 -24.92 1.57 14.81
C ILE A 627 -24.07 0.95 13.69
N GLY A 628 -23.01 1.62 13.35
CA GLY A 628 -22.04 1.14 12.36
C GLY A 628 -21.31 -0.13 12.78
N ALA A 629 -20.30 -0.52 12.01
CA ALA A 629 -19.50 -1.69 12.31
C ALA A 629 -18.97 -1.64 13.75
N VAL A 630 -19.17 -2.74 14.46
CA VAL A 630 -18.62 -2.94 15.80
C VAL A 630 -17.30 -3.65 15.65
N GLN A 631 -16.22 -2.98 15.97
CA GLN A 631 -14.86 -3.53 15.82
C GLN A 631 -14.10 -3.36 17.14
N MET A 632 -13.16 -4.28 17.38
CA MET A 632 -12.19 -4.04 18.45
C MET A 632 -11.25 -2.92 18.00
N LEU A 633 -10.85 -2.06 18.93
CA LEU A 633 -9.90 -0.99 18.64
C LEU A 633 -8.55 -1.56 18.11
N ASP A 634 -8.18 -2.77 18.55
CA ASP A 634 -7.02 -3.50 18.06
C ASP A 634 -7.19 -4.04 16.63
N ASP A 635 -8.42 -4.35 16.20
CA ASP A 635 -8.70 -4.76 14.83
C ASP A 635 -8.51 -3.60 13.85
N LEU A 636 -9.00 -2.40 14.20
CA LEU A 636 -8.76 -1.17 13.44
C LEU A 636 -7.26 -0.91 13.28
N ARG A 637 -6.47 -1.14 14.33
CA ARG A 637 -5.02 -1.05 14.29
C ARG A 637 -4.39 -2.07 13.34
N THR A 638 -4.88 -3.31 13.40
CA THR A 638 -4.38 -4.41 12.55
C THR A 638 -4.69 -4.15 11.08
N GLU A 639 -5.87 -3.66 10.78
CA GLU A 639 -6.28 -3.26 9.44
C GLU A 639 -5.40 -2.12 8.90
N TRP A 640 -5.12 -1.14 9.74
CA TRP A 640 -4.22 -0.06 9.39
C TRP A 640 -2.79 -0.49 9.11
N LEU A 641 -2.26 -1.42 9.90
CA LEU A 641 -0.92 -1.95 9.71
C LEU A 641 -0.83 -2.97 8.54
N ALA A 642 -1.97 -3.36 7.94
CA ALA A 642 -1.98 -4.39 6.90
C ALA A 642 -1.09 -4.03 5.72
N GLN A 643 -1.20 -2.83 5.14
CA GLN A 643 -0.40 -2.41 4.00
C GLN A 643 1.10 -2.33 4.31
N PRO A 644 1.57 -1.63 5.37
CA PRO A 644 2.99 -1.64 5.76
C PRO A 644 3.52 -3.03 6.09
N ARG A 645 2.71 -3.88 6.74
CA ARG A 645 3.06 -5.27 7.08
C ARG A 645 3.35 -6.08 5.82
N VAL A 646 2.47 -6.00 4.83
CA VAL A 646 2.63 -6.72 3.57
C VAL A 646 3.88 -6.27 2.83
N GLN A 647 4.08 -4.96 2.66
CA GLN A 647 5.27 -4.42 2.02
C GLN A 647 6.54 -4.91 2.69
N THR A 648 6.60 -4.83 4.04
CA THR A 648 7.73 -5.30 4.83
C THR A 648 7.95 -6.80 4.68
N THR A 649 6.88 -7.62 4.72
CA THR A 649 6.96 -9.07 4.58
C THR A 649 7.53 -9.46 3.22
N ILE A 650 7.05 -8.87 2.13
CA ILE A 650 7.48 -9.21 0.78
C ILE A 650 8.95 -8.79 0.55
N VAL A 651 9.32 -7.57 0.93
CA VAL A 651 10.71 -7.11 0.77
C VAL A 651 11.67 -7.93 1.64
N THR A 652 11.24 -8.34 2.84
CA THR A 652 12.02 -9.23 3.70
C THR A 652 12.18 -10.61 3.06
N LEU A 653 11.11 -11.17 2.48
CA LEU A 653 11.17 -12.44 1.74
C LEU A 653 12.17 -12.36 0.57
N PHE A 654 12.13 -11.29 -0.21
CA PHE A 654 13.10 -11.05 -1.29
C PHE A 654 14.51 -10.86 -0.77
N GLY A 655 14.68 -10.17 0.37
CA GLY A 655 15.98 -10.03 1.04
C GLY A 655 16.56 -11.39 1.46
N VAL A 656 15.76 -12.21 2.12
CA VAL A 656 16.15 -13.58 2.52
C VAL A 656 16.49 -14.45 1.31
N ALA A 657 15.65 -14.41 0.27
CA ALA A 657 15.91 -15.14 -0.97
C ALA A 657 17.25 -14.71 -1.61
N THR A 658 17.51 -13.40 -1.65
CA THR A 658 18.77 -12.86 -2.18
C THR A 658 19.97 -13.26 -1.34
N LEU A 659 19.85 -13.25 0.00
CA LEU A 659 20.88 -13.73 0.91
C LEU A 659 21.21 -15.21 0.63
N LEU A 660 20.20 -16.06 0.58
CA LEU A 660 20.38 -17.50 0.29
C LEU A 660 21.02 -17.71 -1.08
N LEU A 661 20.56 -17.03 -2.11
CA LEU A 661 21.15 -17.07 -3.43
C LEU A 661 22.62 -16.65 -3.40
N THR A 662 22.97 -15.60 -2.65
CA THR A 662 24.34 -15.11 -2.53
C THR A 662 25.23 -16.12 -1.83
N LEU A 663 24.78 -16.71 -0.75
CA LEU A 663 25.53 -17.74 -0.02
C LEU A 663 25.74 -19.02 -0.85
N VAL A 664 24.70 -19.47 -1.54
CA VAL A 664 24.78 -20.61 -2.47
C VAL A 664 25.74 -20.32 -3.61
N GLY A 665 25.66 -19.12 -4.20
CA GLY A 665 26.56 -18.69 -5.27
C GLY A 665 28.03 -18.68 -4.82
N LEU A 666 28.31 -18.19 -3.64
CA LEU A 666 29.67 -18.17 -3.08
C LEU A 666 30.17 -19.59 -2.76
N TYR A 667 29.32 -20.40 -2.10
CA TYR A 667 29.65 -21.82 -1.83
C TYR A 667 30.06 -22.57 -3.10
N THR A 668 29.24 -22.48 -4.15
CA THR A 668 29.46 -23.17 -5.42
C THR A 668 30.73 -22.71 -6.12
N ARG A 669 31.08 -21.44 -6.03
CA ARG A 669 32.32 -20.87 -6.63
C ARG A 669 33.55 -21.32 -5.88
N VAL A 670 33.52 -21.33 -4.54
CA VAL A 670 34.66 -21.83 -3.75
C VAL A 670 34.83 -23.33 -3.98
N ALA A 671 33.74 -24.11 -3.97
CA ALA A 671 33.78 -25.55 -4.25
C ALA A 671 34.36 -25.84 -5.64
N HIS A 672 33.97 -25.07 -6.65
CA HIS A 672 34.56 -25.20 -8.01
C HIS A 672 36.04 -24.80 -8.05
N SER A 673 36.42 -23.72 -7.36
CA SER A 673 37.84 -23.31 -7.25
C SER A 673 38.70 -24.37 -6.63
N VAL A 674 38.18 -25.13 -5.65
CA VAL A 674 38.85 -26.29 -5.05
C VAL A 674 39.10 -27.36 -6.08
N VAL A 675 38.09 -27.73 -6.88
CA VAL A 675 38.24 -28.79 -7.91
C VAL A 675 39.27 -28.40 -8.97
N VAL A 676 39.19 -27.16 -9.51
CA VAL A 676 40.09 -26.69 -10.55
C VAL A 676 41.53 -26.53 -10.08
N ARG A 677 41.75 -26.18 -8.83
CA ARG A 677 43.10 -25.97 -8.23
C ARG A 677 43.57 -27.15 -7.39
N ALA A 678 42.89 -28.31 -7.45
CA ALA A 678 43.20 -29.46 -6.62
C ALA A 678 44.66 -29.93 -6.80
N ARG A 679 45.16 -29.96 -8.06
CA ARG A 679 46.53 -30.30 -8.37
C ARG A 679 47.57 -29.30 -7.81
N GLU A 680 47.29 -28.01 -7.89
CA GLU A 680 48.09 -26.94 -7.28
C GLU A 680 48.18 -27.11 -5.77
N PHE A 681 47.06 -27.40 -5.11
CA PHE A 681 47.04 -27.65 -3.67
C PHE A 681 47.74 -28.94 -3.27
N ALA A 682 47.59 -30.00 -4.07
CA ALA A 682 48.33 -31.26 -3.82
C ALA A 682 49.85 -31.06 -3.91
N ILE A 683 50.35 -30.30 -4.92
CA ILE A 683 51.77 -29.97 -5.04
C ILE A 683 52.24 -29.14 -3.85
N ARG A 684 51.48 -28.11 -3.42
CA ARG A 684 51.84 -27.30 -2.24
C ARG A 684 51.88 -28.11 -0.95
N GLN A 685 50.95 -29.05 -0.75
CA GLN A 685 50.94 -29.95 0.40
C GLN A 685 52.11 -30.94 0.36
N ALA A 686 52.46 -31.46 -0.82
CA ALA A 686 53.64 -32.30 -1.00
C ALA A 686 54.97 -31.56 -0.70
N LEU A 687 54.97 -30.22 -0.89
CA LEU A 687 56.09 -29.31 -0.54
C LEU A 687 56.04 -28.83 0.93
N GLY A 688 55.14 -29.37 1.77
CA GLY A 688 55.09 -29.10 3.21
C GLY A 688 54.06 -28.05 3.67
N ALA A 689 53.18 -27.53 2.80
CA ALA A 689 52.13 -26.64 3.21
C ALA A 689 51.06 -27.36 4.07
N ARG A 690 50.66 -26.74 5.15
CA ARG A 690 49.62 -27.27 6.04
C ARG A 690 48.22 -27.15 5.42
N PRO A 691 47.27 -28.04 5.73
CA PRO A 691 45.89 -27.93 5.30
C PRO A 691 45.26 -26.58 5.64
N SER A 692 45.65 -25.97 6.76
CA SER A 692 45.20 -24.65 7.20
C SER A 692 45.62 -23.50 6.25
N ASP A 693 46.77 -23.65 5.54
CA ASP A 693 47.27 -22.65 4.63
C ASP A 693 46.45 -22.61 3.33
N VAL A 694 46.00 -23.81 2.87
CA VAL A 694 45.05 -23.95 1.74
C VAL A 694 43.71 -23.33 2.08
N VAL A 695 43.19 -23.62 3.28
CA VAL A 695 41.91 -23.05 3.76
C VAL A 695 42.01 -21.52 3.85
N ARG A 696 43.10 -20.99 4.42
CA ARG A 696 43.33 -19.55 4.56
C ARG A 696 43.46 -18.85 3.22
N ALA A 697 44.12 -19.45 2.25
CA ALA A 697 44.24 -18.88 0.89
C ALA A 697 42.89 -18.82 0.17
N LEU A 698 42.06 -19.88 0.25
CA LEU A 698 40.72 -19.90 -0.39
C LEU A 698 39.72 -18.96 0.25
N THR A 699 39.68 -18.94 1.60
CA THR A 699 38.79 -18.05 2.34
C THR A 699 39.23 -16.58 2.21
N GLY A 700 40.53 -16.30 2.16
CA GLY A 700 41.08 -14.96 1.93
C GLY A 700 40.72 -14.40 0.57
N ASP A 701 40.89 -15.19 -0.52
CA ASP A 701 40.48 -14.82 -1.87
C ASP A 701 38.95 -14.48 -1.93
N ALA A 702 38.12 -15.28 -1.26
CA ALA A 702 36.68 -15.06 -1.16
C ALA A 702 36.36 -13.76 -0.41
N LEU A 703 37.03 -13.54 0.74
CA LEU A 703 36.84 -12.37 1.60
C LEU A 703 37.17 -11.06 0.86
N ILE A 704 38.27 -11.00 0.12
CA ILE A 704 38.65 -9.80 -0.66
C ILE A 704 37.53 -9.41 -1.63
N VAL A 705 36.96 -10.38 -2.32
CA VAL A 705 35.88 -10.13 -3.29
C VAL A 705 34.60 -9.69 -2.60
N VAL A 706 34.26 -10.32 -1.48
CA VAL A 706 33.08 -9.93 -0.67
C VAL A 706 33.26 -8.52 -0.12
N LEU A 707 34.42 -8.16 0.42
CA LEU A 707 34.70 -6.81 0.89
C LEU A 707 34.62 -5.77 -0.24
N GLY A 708 35.11 -6.10 -1.44
CA GLY A 708 34.94 -5.25 -2.61
C GLY A 708 33.46 -5.04 -2.95
N GLY A 709 32.64 -6.08 -2.86
CA GLY A 709 31.19 -6.00 -3.02
C GLY A 709 30.50 -5.21 -1.92
N VAL A 710 30.99 -5.33 -0.68
CA VAL A 710 30.51 -4.50 0.45
C VAL A 710 30.77 -3.03 0.18
N VAL A 711 31.96 -2.65 -0.22
CA VAL A 711 32.30 -1.25 -0.56
C VAL A 711 31.43 -0.74 -1.70
N ALA A 712 31.26 -1.54 -2.77
CA ALA A 712 30.40 -1.18 -3.90
C ALA A 712 28.93 -1.04 -3.47
N GLY A 713 28.45 -1.93 -2.59
CA GLY A 713 27.09 -1.86 -2.02
C GLY A 713 26.87 -0.59 -1.20
N PHE A 714 27.81 -0.24 -0.33
CA PHE A 714 27.75 1.02 0.44
C PHE A 714 27.76 2.26 -0.47
N ALA A 715 28.55 2.24 -1.55
CA ALA A 715 28.54 3.31 -2.54
C ALA A 715 27.21 3.42 -3.32
N ALA A 716 26.51 2.31 -3.52
CA ALA A 716 25.21 2.27 -4.21
C ALA A 716 24.03 2.68 -3.30
N LEU A 717 24.16 2.59 -1.96
CA LEU A 717 23.06 2.90 -1.03
C LEU A 717 22.51 4.33 -1.14
N PRO A 718 23.31 5.41 -1.25
CA PRO A 718 22.77 6.75 -1.43
C PRO A 718 21.93 6.90 -2.71
N LEU A 719 22.36 6.26 -3.80
CA LEU A 719 21.61 6.25 -5.06
C LEU A 719 20.28 5.50 -4.94
N SER A 720 20.30 4.34 -4.27
CA SER A 720 19.09 3.56 -4.03
C SER A 720 18.12 4.27 -3.08
N THR A 721 18.61 4.94 -2.03
CA THR A 721 17.77 5.73 -1.11
C THR A 721 17.17 6.95 -1.79
N THR A 722 17.89 7.61 -2.70
CA THR A 722 17.34 8.73 -3.48
C THR A 722 16.24 8.25 -4.42
N ALA A 723 16.46 7.13 -5.13
CA ALA A 723 15.45 6.51 -5.98
C ALA A 723 14.23 6.02 -5.17
N LEU A 724 14.45 5.45 -3.99
CA LEU A 724 13.36 5.03 -3.09
C LEU A 724 12.60 6.25 -2.52
N ARG A 725 13.26 7.35 -2.19
CA ARG A 725 12.61 8.58 -1.71
C ARG A 725 11.71 9.24 -2.76
N SER A 726 12.04 9.11 -4.03
CA SER A 726 11.18 9.60 -5.11
C SER A 726 9.93 8.73 -5.32
N LEU A 727 9.96 7.48 -4.85
CA LEU A 727 8.91 6.46 -5.03
C LEU A 727 8.12 6.17 -3.75
N VAL A 728 8.71 6.36 -2.58
CA VAL A 728 8.09 6.05 -1.28
C VAL A 728 8.21 7.30 -0.40
N VAL A 729 7.08 7.82 0.02
CA VAL A 729 6.98 8.86 1.04
C VAL A 729 7.57 8.30 2.34
N GLU A 730 8.65 8.86 2.85
CA GLU A 730 9.33 8.44 4.09
C GLU A 730 10.20 7.16 3.99
N VAL A 731 11.16 7.12 3.10
CA VAL A 731 12.31 6.23 3.31
C VAL A 731 13.10 6.78 4.49
N PRO A 732 13.35 5.98 5.56
CA PRO A 732 14.19 6.41 6.67
C PRO A 732 15.53 6.95 6.14
N SER A 733 16.04 7.99 6.78
CA SER A 733 17.42 8.44 6.50
C SER A 733 18.34 7.23 6.62
N PHE A 734 19.25 7.11 5.66
CA PHE A 734 20.24 6.03 5.63
C PHE A 734 20.86 5.83 7.01
N ASP A 735 20.57 4.67 7.62
CA ASP A 735 21.20 4.29 8.89
C ASP A 735 22.44 3.43 8.60
N PHE A 736 23.60 4.05 8.74
CA PHE A 736 24.89 3.40 8.55
C PHE A 736 25.06 2.18 9.45
N ARG A 737 24.51 2.18 10.66
CA ARG A 737 24.61 1.08 11.63
C ARG A 737 23.88 -0.17 11.09
N LEU A 738 22.73 0.05 10.49
CA LEU A 738 21.91 -0.99 9.92
C LEU A 738 22.59 -1.64 8.71
N ALA A 739 23.11 -0.82 7.81
CA ALA A 739 23.87 -1.30 6.66
C ALA A 739 25.17 -2.03 7.08
N ALA A 740 25.84 -1.57 8.12
CA ALA A 740 27.00 -2.24 8.69
C ALA A 740 26.62 -3.61 9.30
N GLY A 741 25.48 -3.70 10.00
CA GLY A 741 24.95 -4.98 10.49
C GLY A 741 24.66 -5.97 9.38
N VAL A 742 24.04 -5.52 8.29
CA VAL A 742 23.79 -6.33 7.08
C VAL A 742 25.11 -6.78 6.43
N ALA A 743 26.08 -5.88 6.33
CA ALA A 743 27.41 -6.22 5.80
C ALA A 743 28.13 -7.27 6.66
N CYS A 744 28.08 -7.14 7.99
CA CYS A 744 28.62 -8.16 8.91
C CYS A 744 27.94 -9.51 8.74
N LEU A 745 26.61 -9.55 8.59
CA LEU A 745 25.85 -10.77 8.33
C LEU A 745 26.29 -11.44 7.02
N LEU A 746 26.43 -10.65 5.96
CA LEU A 746 26.87 -11.15 4.64
C LEU A 746 28.32 -11.66 4.69
N VAL A 747 29.22 -10.95 5.35
CA VAL A 747 30.63 -11.37 5.52
C VAL A 747 30.72 -12.65 6.34
N ALA A 748 30.00 -12.75 7.45
CA ALA A 748 29.95 -13.94 8.27
C ALA A 748 29.39 -15.16 7.48
N GLY A 749 28.25 -14.97 6.82
CA GLY A 749 27.66 -16.01 5.96
C GLY A 749 28.58 -16.42 4.81
N ALA A 750 29.28 -15.46 4.19
CA ALA A 750 30.27 -15.71 3.15
C ALA A 750 31.46 -16.54 3.66
N LEU A 751 31.98 -16.22 4.84
CA LEU A 751 33.06 -16.98 5.47
C LEU A 751 32.63 -18.44 5.76
N VAL A 752 31.44 -18.63 6.32
CA VAL A 752 30.88 -19.98 6.58
C VAL A 752 30.72 -20.74 5.27
N SER A 753 30.14 -20.11 4.23
CA SER A 753 29.94 -20.73 2.91
C SER A 753 31.24 -21.08 2.21
N ALA A 754 32.31 -20.29 2.39
CA ALA A 754 33.63 -20.55 1.84
C ALA A 754 34.41 -21.58 2.63
N TYR A 755 34.25 -21.62 3.95
CA TYR A 755 35.00 -22.54 4.84
C TYR A 755 34.67 -24.00 4.60
N CYS A 756 33.39 -24.35 4.41
CA CYS A 756 32.96 -25.74 4.21
C CYS A 756 33.66 -26.43 3.03
N PRO A 757 33.66 -25.88 1.78
CA PRO A 757 34.38 -26.51 0.67
C PRO A 757 35.89 -26.40 0.81
N ALA A 758 36.42 -25.31 1.39
CA ALA A 758 37.86 -25.15 1.62
C ALA A 758 38.43 -26.20 2.58
N ARG A 759 37.67 -26.57 3.65
CA ARG A 759 38.05 -27.64 4.59
C ARG A 759 38.11 -29.01 3.93
N ARG A 760 37.22 -29.27 2.95
CA ARG A 760 37.27 -30.51 2.16
C ARG A 760 38.56 -30.58 1.31
N ALA A 761 38.98 -29.44 0.73
CA ALA A 761 40.23 -29.36 -0.04
C ALA A 761 41.48 -29.68 0.79
N GLY A 762 41.53 -29.27 2.07
CA GLY A 762 42.65 -29.57 2.96
C GLY A 762 42.76 -31.04 3.39
N ARG A 763 41.74 -31.88 3.11
CA ARG A 763 41.68 -33.30 3.47
C ARG A 763 41.81 -34.25 2.27
N VAL A 764 42.13 -33.74 1.09
CA VAL A 764 42.24 -34.56 -0.13
C VAL A 764 43.54 -35.37 -0.08
N ASP A 765 43.44 -36.67 -0.37
CA ASP A 765 44.58 -37.56 -0.42
C ASP A 765 45.50 -37.23 -1.60
N THR A 766 46.64 -36.60 -1.27
CA THR A 766 47.66 -36.17 -2.23
C THR A 766 48.23 -37.29 -3.07
N ALA A 767 48.29 -38.52 -2.50
CA ALA A 767 48.84 -39.69 -3.17
C ALA A 767 47.93 -40.21 -4.32
N GLN A 768 46.62 -40.15 -4.13
CA GLN A 768 45.66 -40.56 -5.18
C GLN A 768 45.61 -39.57 -6.37
N LEU A 769 45.70 -38.26 -6.10
CA LEU A 769 45.67 -37.22 -7.15
C LEU A 769 46.92 -37.15 -8.01
N LEU A 770 48.07 -37.51 -7.47
CA LEU A 770 49.34 -37.57 -8.19
C LEU A 770 49.51 -38.88 -9.01
N LYS A 771 48.71 -39.95 -8.68
CA LYS A 771 48.70 -41.23 -9.38
C LYS A 771 47.67 -41.36 -10.49
N SER A 772 46.68 -40.43 -10.58
CA SER A 772 45.64 -40.45 -11.60
C SER A 772 46.11 -39.71 -12.88
N GLU A 773 46.96 -40.33 -13.66
CA GLU A 773 47.20 -40.05 -15.09
C GLU A 773 46.42 -41.00 -15.95
#